data_38c856ccb44f394f3aba9cbd9622c79c
#
_entry.id   38c856ccb44f394f3aba9cbd9622c79c
#
_cell.length_a   1.000
_cell.length_b   1.000
_cell.length_c   1.000
_cell.angle_alpha   90.00
_cell.angle_beta   90.00
_cell.angle_gamma   90.00
#
_symmetry.space_group_name_H-M   'P 1'
#
loop_
_entity.id
_entity.type
_entity.pdbx_description
1 polymer ?
#
loop_
_entity_poly.entity_id
_entity_poly.type
_entity_poly.pdbx_seq_one_letter_code
_entity_poly.pdbx_strand_id
1 'polypeptide(L)'
;MKIKKLLLAFLMLVGLCISISAKTVTTNASLSDNKIFKINGEEKISYLVGGVELHEQKIGALKDCAGNYYYDYDTFYLQTQANSENVKIVSWSYRNAEKWQMNGVSEIARNFEEHNPGWIVVGGTNADFFNINSNGQMLNTAMENGELINPDPNYSNPWWRGILGFTKDNELITGIPSVTNYYNLHVYTEKTMKNETKTIQVAGVNPGTLSETGITVITKDSGSFYDLTGYTVMEGKYDLVRRTDLNSFYLKGTITKVREGKAKEKPFDVREINGVNDYVQEFYLVAKDGSLDQLSIGDYIKCQKDYTGKYAEVYNSASYWWKILDEGTVMFEGHSDPKKREEIIKKYGQGYSDLGYVTCTKARCLFGVKADGSYVMTCISGSTSSGMTLSEAAYFMKEIGCVNAWDFDGGGSATIIARNDEGKIYTVNTPSDAGDGTERRVGNAILMVVRDSGFKVNNSKSTPSTVTLERKTGEEYSKMTNISITINNKEYKLADDQTTCEIVGLAENTKYYATVKYTSEGENYTTTLPIVTNKYYHGVDIVPTSDGFNFNIWRTDEILYTSKIIAKIEDKEYVIDNADGKLETYRVKGLFKDDTYRISFTYTVTNSETGESFERTEAEKEYHTLSYSLPEITDFNLKKRAGNKVVANYTIEDEDGLVTSAYIMHNGEKVKVEVADGKYTFSDIDVESSRHSFKLVVEYETPDGKPQKVESEELTLGEEHVHEWVEATCTAPKTCKTCGATEGEALGHDWKEATTEAPKTCTRCGATEGEKLPTEKPKKNCKKTSLISILVSLTVLAGCLVIRKKH
;
A
#
# COMPACT_ATOMS: atom_id res chain seq x y z
N MET A 1 -0.48 -38.39 34.30
CA MET A 1 -0.63 -38.08 32.87
C MET A 1 -1.80 -37.16 32.53
N LYS A 2 -2.79 -36.96 33.41
CA LYS A 2 -3.93 -36.06 33.18
C LYS A 2 -3.69 -34.59 33.57
N ILE A 3 -2.74 -34.33 34.49
CA ILE A 3 -2.44 -32.94 34.95
C ILE A 3 -1.54 -32.16 33.97
N LYS A 4 -0.66 -32.82 33.21
CA LYS A 4 0.18 -32.18 32.20
C LYS A 4 -0.60 -31.75 30.95
N LYS A 5 -1.74 -32.42 30.64
CA LYS A 5 -2.60 -32.02 29.51
C LYS A 5 -3.52 -30.84 29.87
N LEU A 6 -3.82 -30.63 31.16
CA LEU A 6 -4.61 -29.47 31.60
C LEU A 6 -3.75 -28.18 31.67
N LEU A 7 -2.46 -28.31 32.00
CA LEU A 7 -1.54 -27.16 32.01
C LEU A 7 -1.18 -26.69 30.59
N LEU A 8 -1.09 -27.62 29.61
CA LEU A 8 -0.86 -27.25 28.20
C LEU A 8 -2.10 -26.61 27.55
N ALA A 9 -3.31 -27.03 27.97
CA ALA A 9 -4.56 -26.42 27.51
C ALA A 9 -4.79 -25.02 28.13
N PHE A 10 -4.33 -24.80 29.36
CA PHE A 10 -4.39 -23.49 30.02
C PHE A 10 -3.34 -22.50 29.48
N LEU A 11 -2.17 -23.01 29.05
CA LEU A 11 -1.16 -22.19 28.36
C LEU A 11 -1.55 -21.89 26.89
N MET A 12 -2.37 -22.71 26.25
CA MET A 12 -2.94 -22.39 24.93
C MET A 12 -4.17 -21.48 24.99
N LEU A 13 -4.88 -21.40 26.14
CA LEU A 13 -6.00 -20.46 26.32
C LEU A 13 -5.59 -19.07 26.79
N VAL A 14 -4.41 -18.92 27.36
CA VAL A 14 -3.86 -17.60 27.78
C VAL A 14 -3.04 -16.94 26.66
N GLY A 15 -2.74 -17.69 25.57
CA GLY A 15 -2.10 -17.16 24.36
C GLY A 15 -3.04 -16.52 23.34
N LEU A 16 -4.34 -16.37 23.64
CA LEU A 16 -5.33 -15.95 22.68
C LEU A 16 -6.24 -14.84 23.22
N CYS A 17 -5.68 -13.72 23.57
CA CYS A 17 -6.37 -12.42 23.65
C CYS A 17 -5.33 -11.34 23.95
N ILE A 18 -4.41 -11.12 23.03
CA ILE A 18 -3.71 -9.85 22.95
C ILE A 18 -4.20 -9.18 21.67
N SER A 19 -5.21 -8.34 21.80
CA SER A 19 -5.37 -7.21 20.91
C SER A 19 -4.07 -6.42 21.01
N ILE A 20 -3.15 -6.67 20.09
CA ILE A 20 -1.90 -5.93 20.02
C ILE A 20 -2.27 -4.57 19.45
N SER A 21 -2.76 -3.70 20.30
CA SER A 21 -2.62 -2.28 20.08
C SER A 21 -1.13 -2.07 19.83
N ALA A 22 -0.75 -1.30 18.80
CA ALA A 22 0.61 -0.85 18.58
C ALA A 22 1.00 0.06 19.77
N LYS A 23 1.19 -0.56 20.93
CA LYS A 23 1.87 0.07 22.03
C LYS A 23 3.35 -0.04 21.70
N THR A 24 4.01 1.09 21.56
CA THR A 24 5.43 1.19 21.84
C THR A 24 5.61 0.58 23.23
N VAL A 25 6.07 -0.65 23.28
CA VAL A 25 6.34 -1.31 24.55
C VAL A 25 7.71 -0.84 24.96
N THR A 26 7.76 0.17 25.81
CA THR A 26 8.99 0.57 26.48
C THR A 26 9.27 -0.45 27.57
N THR A 27 10.21 -1.35 27.30
CA THR A 27 10.70 -2.28 28.30
C THR A 27 11.96 -1.70 28.95
N ASN A 28 11.92 -1.44 30.24
CA ASN A 28 13.12 -1.27 31.08
C ASN A 28 13.77 -2.64 31.30
N ALA A 29 14.39 -3.22 30.27
CA ALA A 29 15.13 -4.46 30.40
C ALA A 29 16.51 -4.16 30.97
N SER A 30 16.70 -4.41 32.25
CA SER A 30 18.04 -4.48 32.82
C SER A 30 18.73 -5.74 32.31
N LEU A 31 19.78 -5.57 31.53
CA LEU A 31 20.68 -6.65 31.16
C LEU A 31 21.32 -7.22 32.43
N SER A 32 21.46 -8.54 32.56
CA SER A 32 22.08 -9.21 33.71
C SER A 32 23.52 -8.73 33.91
N ASP A 33 24.02 -8.75 35.15
CA ASP A 33 25.30 -8.16 35.59
C ASP A 33 26.58 -8.60 34.83
N ASN A 34 26.47 -9.54 33.89
CA ASN A 34 27.60 -10.07 33.10
C ASN A 34 27.53 -9.67 31.60
N LYS A 35 26.65 -8.76 31.21
CA LYS A 35 26.57 -8.34 29.81
C LYS A 35 27.53 -7.20 29.51
N ILE A 36 28.09 -7.23 28.27
CA ILE A 36 29.04 -6.20 27.79
C ILE A 36 28.32 -4.89 27.51
N PHE A 37 27.05 -4.96 27.12
CA PHE A 37 26.23 -3.82 26.76
C PHE A 37 25.13 -3.55 27.78
N LYS A 38 24.71 -2.29 27.86
CA LYS A 38 23.56 -1.85 28.67
C LYS A 38 22.65 -1.02 27.78
N ILE A 39 21.37 -1.30 27.81
CA ILE A 39 20.38 -0.42 27.16
C ILE A 39 20.34 0.90 27.93
N ASN A 40 20.64 2.00 27.25
CA ASN A 40 20.56 3.36 27.77
C ASN A 40 19.22 3.98 27.30
N GLY A 41 18.21 3.96 28.18
CA GLY A 41 16.87 4.46 27.88
C GLY A 41 15.89 3.34 27.59
N GLU A 42 14.96 3.62 26.69
CA GLU A 42 13.87 2.72 26.34
C GLU A 42 14.15 2.03 25.01
N GLU A 43 13.87 0.73 24.92
CA GLU A 43 13.80 0.02 23.65
C GLU A 43 12.43 0.28 23.03
N LYS A 44 12.40 0.74 21.79
CA LYS A 44 11.18 0.86 21.01
C LYS A 44 11.05 -0.34 20.07
N ILE A 45 9.96 -1.07 20.21
CA ILE A 45 9.63 -2.21 19.33
C ILE A 45 8.41 -1.82 18.47
N SER A 46 8.57 -1.93 17.17
CA SER A 46 7.49 -1.72 16.19
C SER A 46 7.20 -3.02 15.46
N TYR A 47 5.94 -3.41 15.44
CA TYR A 47 5.49 -4.60 14.69
C TYR A 47 5.18 -4.22 13.26
N LEU A 48 5.79 -4.91 12.31
CA LEU A 48 5.66 -4.69 10.88
C LEU A 48 4.83 -5.79 10.22
N VAL A 49 4.52 -5.61 8.94
CA VAL A 49 3.84 -6.63 8.13
C VAL A 49 4.62 -7.95 8.16
N GLY A 50 3.90 -9.08 8.10
CA GLY A 50 4.52 -10.41 8.16
C GLY A 50 4.99 -10.84 9.55
N GLY A 51 4.70 -10.06 10.59
CA GLY A 51 5.13 -10.35 11.96
C GLY A 51 6.61 -10.05 12.21
N VAL A 52 7.23 -9.23 11.36
CA VAL A 52 8.60 -8.76 11.57
C VAL A 52 8.59 -7.70 12.68
N GLU A 53 9.54 -7.77 13.58
CA GLU A 53 9.74 -6.77 14.64
C GLU A 53 10.90 -5.85 14.25
N LEU A 54 10.71 -4.54 14.36
CA LEU A 54 11.75 -3.54 14.29
C LEU A 54 12.08 -3.08 15.72
N HIS A 55 13.31 -3.30 16.13
CA HIS A 55 13.86 -2.86 17.39
C HIS A 55 14.75 -1.65 17.19
N GLU A 56 14.47 -0.58 17.93
CA GLU A 56 15.24 0.66 17.97
C GLU A 56 15.70 0.89 19.41
N GLN A 57 17.01 0.91 19.65
CA GLN A 57 17.54 1.04 21.01
C GLN A 57 18.86 1.79 21.01
N LYS A 58 19.16 2.43 22.13
CA LYS A 58 20.46 3.01 22.44
C LYS A 58 21.17 2.14 23.45
N ILE A 59 22.39 1.72 23.14
CA ILE A 59 23.17 0.86 24.04
C ILE A 59 24.47 1.52 24.42
N GLY A 60 24.87 1.37 25.68
CA GLY A 60 26.20 1.71 26.17
C GLY A 60 27.13 0.51 26.09
N ALA A 61 28.36 0.72 25.66
CA ALA A 61 29.38 -0.31 25.50
C ALA A 61 30.66 0.06 26.24
N LEU A 62 31.48 -0.95 26.60
CA LEU A 62 32.78 -0.84 27.24
C LEU A 62 32.71 -0.18 28.64
N LYS A 63 32.62 -1.00 29.68
CA LYS A 63 32.68 -0.56 31.07
C LYS A 63 34.12 -0.23 31.48
N ASP A 64 34.30 0.88 32.22
CA ASP A 64 35.49 1.13 33.03
C ASP A 64 35.49 0.27 34.29
N CYS A 65 36.58 0.36 35.07
CA CYS A 65 36.71 -0.33 36.37
C CYS A 65 35.66 0.11 37.41
N ALA A 66 35.01 1.26 37.18
CA ALA A 66 33.94 1.79 38.04
C ALA A 66 32.54 1.41 37.52
N GLY A 67 32.42 0.73 36.36
CA GLY A 67 31.19 0.32 35.78
C GLY A 67 30.51 1.34 34.90
N ASN A 68 31.20 2.46 34.54
CA ASN A 68 30.67 3.45 33.61
C ASN A 68 30.91 3.01 32.15
N TYR A 69 29.95 3.32 31.28
CA TYR A 69 30.04 3.06 29.83
C TYR A 69 30.70 4.24 29.12
N TYR A 70 31.63 3.94 28.18
CA TYR A 70 32.36 4.99 27.45
C TYR A 70 31.70 5.38 26.13
N TYR A 71 30.97 4.47 25.53
CA TYR A 71 30.39 4.68 24.20
C TYR A 71 28.93 4.37 24.19
N ASP A 72 28.16 5.21 23.51
CA ASP A 72 26.77 5.01 23.18
C ASP A 72 26.61 4.72 21.69
N TYR A 73 25.84 3.69 21.37
CA TYR A 73 25.50 3.32 19.99
C TYR A 73 23.99 3.28 19.83
N ASP A 74 23.49 3.92 18.76
CA ASP A 74 22.15 3.64 18.30
C ASP A 74 22.19 2.34 17.48
N THR A 75 21.37 1.38 17.87
CA THR A 75 21.28 0.07 17.24
C THR A 75 19.86 -0.19 16.78
N PHE A 76 19.76 -0.73 15.59
CA PHE A 76 18.51 -1.03 14.92
C PHE A 76 18.57 -2.45 14.42
N TYR A 77 17.51 -3.24 14.63
CA TYR A 77 17.44 -4.54 13.99
C TYR A 77 16.02 -4.96 13.68
N LEU A 78 15.90 -5.66 12.56
CA LEU A 78 14.71 -6.35 12.11
C LEU A 78 14.82 -7.82 12.51
N GLN A 79 13.75 -8.38 13.04
CA GLN A 79 13.69 -9.78 13.45
C GLN A 79 12.44 -10.46 12.88
N THR A 80 12.60 -11.62 12.26
CA THR A 80 11.44 -12.46 11.91
C THR A 80 10.95 -13.24 13.13
N GLN A 81 9.71 -13.71 13.07
CA GLN A 81 9.25 -14.73 14.01
C GLN A 81 10.00 -16.05 13.79
N ALA A 82 10.05 -16.88 14.83
CA ALA A 82 10.63 -18.22 14.74
C ALA A 82 9.94 -19.03 13.64
N ASN A 83 10.75 -19.64 12.75
CA ASN A 83 10.28 -20.47 11.64
C ASN A 83 9.19 -19.79 10.79
N SER A 84 9.33 -18.49 10.53
CA SER A 84 8.36 -17.75 9.72
C SER A 84 8.34 -18.25 8.29
N GLU A 85 7.23 -18.85 7.87
CA GLU A 85 6.99 -19.28 6.48
C GLU A 85 6.57 -18.09 5.58
N ASN A 86 6.11 -17.01 6.18
CA ASN A 86 5.54 -15.87 5.44
C ASN A 86 6.58 -14.85 5.00
N VAL A 87 7.73 -14.78 5.66
CA VAL A 87 8.81 -13.84 5.35
C VAL A 87 9.89 -14.56 4.57
N LYS A 88 10.20 -14.08 3.37
CA LYS A 88 11.33 -14.55 2.57
C LYS A 88 12.50 -13.59 2.67
N ILE A 89 13.71 -14.14 2.63
CA ILE A 89 14.95 -13.34 2.55
C ILE A 89 15.41 -13.33 1.10
N VAL A 90 15.54 -12.14 0.53
CA VAL A 90 15.99 -11.98 -0.86
C VAL A 90 17.18 -11.03 -0.96
N SER A 91 18.07 -11.29 -1.89
CA SER A 91 19.11 -10.35 -2.33
C SER A 91 18.65 -9.66 -3.60
N TRP A 92 18.88 -8.36 -3.72
CA TRP A 92 18.49 -7.58 -4.90
C TRP A 92 19.46 -6.46 -5.20
N SER A 93 19.86 -6.35 -6.46
CA SER A 93 20.58 -5.22 -7.02
C SER A 93 19.62 -4.34 -7.83
N TYR A 94 19.85 -3.03 -7.86
CA TYR A 94 19.01 -2.13 -8.64
C TYR A 94 19.05 -2.50 -10.13
N ARG A 95 17.89 -2.81 -10.70
CA ARG A 95 17.78 -3.21 -12.11
C ARG A 95 17.37 -2.00 -12.95
N ASN A 96 18.31 -1.57 -13.80
CA ASN A 96 18.06 -0.59 -14.83
C ASN A 96 18.63 -1.12 -16.15
N ALA A 97 17.77 -1.77 -16.93
CA ALA A 97 18.15 -2.44 -18.18
C ALA A 97 19.28 -3.47 -17.97
N GLU A 98 20.38 -3.35 -18.72
CA GLU A 98 21.45 -4.34 -18.79
C GLU A 98 22.67 -3.98 -17.91
N LYS A 99 22.64 -2.83 -17.25
CA LYS A 99 23.83 -2.29 -16.56
C LYS A 99 23.71 -2.39 -15.04
N TRP A 100 24.84 -2.62 -14.39
CA TRP A 100 24.98 -2.40 -12.97
C TRP A 100 24.75 -0.93 -12.63
N GLN A 101 23.99 -0.69 -11.58
CA GLN A 101 23.76 0.65 -11.06
C GLN A 101 23.67 0.60 -9.56
N MET A 102 24.50 1.38 -8.89
CA MET A 102 24.37 1.61 -7.46
C MET A 102 23.15 2.47 -7.16
N ASN A 103 22.44 2.15 -6.08
CA ASN A 103 21.36 2.99 -5.58
C ASN A 103 21.22 2.89 -4.06
N GLY A 104 20.47 3.78 -3.42
CA GLY A 104 20.11 3.67 -2.00
C GLY A 104 19.32 2.40 -1.73
N VAL A 105 19.42 1.87 -0.50
CA VAL A 105 18.73 0.63 -0.10
C VAL A 105 17.23 0.77 -0.27
N SER A 106 16.66 1.93 0.05
CA SER A 106 15.23 2.22 -0.13
C SER A 106 14.80 2.19 -1.60
N GLU A 107 15.63 2.68 -2.52
CA GLU A 107 15.36 2.62 -3.96
C GLU A 107 15.53 1.20 -4.52
N ILE A 108 16.53 0.44 -4.02
CA ILE A 108 16.68 -0.99 -4.37
C ILE A 108 15.43 -1.77 -3.93
N ALA A 109 14.89 -1.49 -2.75
CA ALA A 109 13.67 -2.11 -2.26
C ALA A 109 12.44 -1.81 -3.13
N ARG A 110 12.24 -0.56 -3.55
CA ARG A 110 11.16 -0.19 -4.49
C ARG A 110 11.33 -0.86 -5.84
N ASN A 111 12.58 -0.88 -6.35
CA ASN A 111 12.89 -1.55 -7.60
C ASN A 111 12.65 -3.07 -7.54
N PHE A 112 12.86 -3.69 -6.37
CA PHE A 112 12.46 -5.09 -6.17
C PHE A 112 10.95 -5.26 -6.37
N GLU A 113 10.13 -4.43 -5.75
CA GLU A 113 8.65 -4.49 -5.86
C GLU A 113 8.16 -4.30 -7.30
N GLU A 114 8.78 -3.37 -8.03
CA GLU A 114 8.47 -3.13 -9.45
C GLU A 114 8.73 -4.37 -10.34
N HIS A 115 9.78 -5.14 -10.02
CA HIS A 115 10.18 -6.31 -10.79
C HIS A 115 9.58 -7.63 -10.27
N ASN A 116 8.95 -7.60 -9.10
CA ASN A 116 8.34 -8.76 -8.46
C ASN A 116 6.91 -8.43 -7.98
N PRO A 117 5.96 -8.21 -8.92
CA PRO A 117 4.58 -7.89 -8.58
C PRO A 117 3.97 -8.90 -7.59
N GLY A 118 3.20 -8.39 -6.64
CA GLY A 118 2.61 -9.20 -5.58
C GLY A 118 3.53 -9.52 -4.40
N TRP A 119 4.76 -8.97 -4.39
CA TRP A 119 5.65 -8.99 -3.23
C TRP A 119 5.88 -7.58 -2.71
N ILE A 120 5.99 -7.43 -1.40
CA ILE A 120 6.32 -6.17 -0.74
C ILE A 120 7.52 -6.33 0.19
N VAL A 121 8.37 -5.31 0.24
CA VAL A 121 9.51 -5.26 1.15
C VAL A 121 9.05 -4.76 2.50
N VAL A 122 9.30 -5.53 3.55
CA VAL A 122 9.03 -5.16 4.94
C VAL A 122 10.15 -4.32 5.52
N GLY A 123 11.39 -4.70 5.20
CA GLY A 123 12.59 -4.00 5.59
C GLY A 123 13.84 -4.68 5.02
N GLY A 124 15.00 -4.16 5.34
CA GLY A 124 16.26 -4.73 4.84
C GLY A 124 17.46 -3.84 5.13
N THR A 125 18.64 -4.32 4.73
CA THR A 125 19.91 -3.59 4.87
C THR A 125 20.71 -3.67 3.57
N ASN A 126 21.73 -2.81 3.41
CA ASN A 126 22.77 -3.06 2.43
C ASN A 126 23.48 -4.40 2.73
N ALA A 127 24.09 -5.01 1.71
CA ALA A 127 24.67 -6.34 1.85
C ALA A 127 26.13 -6.39 1.39
N ASP A 128 26.37 -6.77 0.16
CA ASP A 128 27.70 -7.08 -0.34
C ASP A 128 28.65 -5.88 -0.39
N PHE A 129 29.94 -6.17 -0.18
CA PHE A 129 30.98 -5.24 -0.61
C PHE A 129 30.96 -5.12 -2.12
N PHE A 130 31.17 -3.91 -2.64
CA PHE A 130 31.02 -3.57 -4.06
C PHE A 130 32.12 -2.63 -4.54
N ASN A 131 32.29 -2.52 -5.86
CA ASN A 131 33.25 -1.60 -6.46
C ASN A 131 32.69 -0.17 -6.49
N ILE A 132 32.88 0.54 -5.37
CA ILE A 132 32.36 1.90 -5.16
C ILE A 132 32.94 2.91 -6.18
N ASN A 133 34.15 2.68 -6.69
CA ASN A 133 34.85 3.63 -7.58
C ASN A 133 34.60 3.36 -9.08
N SER A 134 33.74 2.39 -9.42
CA SER A 134 33.43 2.08 -10.81
C SER A 134 31.93 1.85 -11.03
N ASN A 135 31.52 0.66 -11.42
CA ASN A 135 30.14 0.36 -11.82
C ASN A 135 29.22 -0.12 -10.67
N GLY A 136 29.73 -0.24 -9.45
CA GLY A 136 28.96 -0.73 -8.30
C GLY A 136 28.78 -2.25 -8.28
N GLN A 137 29.49 -2.99 -9.12
CA GLN A 137 29.42 -4.45 -9.14
C GLN A 137 29.86 -5.03 -7.79
N MET A 138 29.11 -6.02 -7.30
CA MET A 138 29.47 -6.77 -6.11
C MET A 138 30.82 -7.48 -6.29
N LEU A 139 31.62 -7.51 -5.22
CA LEU A 139 32.96 -8.13 -5.28
C LEU A 139 32.90 -9.64 -5.26
N ASN A 140 31.85 -10.23 -4.72
CA ASN A 140 31.66 -11.66 -4.60
C ASN A 140 30.47 -12.16 -5.42
N THR A 141 30.29 -13.48 -5.42
CA THR A 141 29.17 -14.11 -6.12
C THR A 141 27.84 -13.85 -5.39
N ALA A 142 26.78 -13.62 -6.14
CA ALA A 142 25.43 -13.42 -5.62
C ALA A 142 24.40 -14.07 -6.54
N MET A 143 23.29 -14.50 -5.95
CA MET A 143 22.13 -15.07 -6.64
C MET A 143 20.90 -14.22 -6.35
N GLU A 144 20.12 -13.88 -7.36
CA GLU A 144 18.89 -13.11 -7.24
C GLU A 144 17.75 -13.83 -7.99
N ASN A 145 16.78 -14.38 -7.25
CA ASN A 145 15.67 -15.15 -7.83
C ASN A 145 16.11 -16.25 -8.80
N GLY A 146 17.17 -16.99 -8.44
CA GLY A 146 17.73 -18.06 -9.26
C GLY A 146 18.58 -17.58 -10.45
N GLU A 147 18.89 -16.28 -10.52
CA GLU A 147 19.82 -15.67 -11.47
C GLU A 147 21.18 -15.49 -10.80
N LEU A 148 22.23 -16.16 -11.32
CA LEU A 148 23.58 -16.00 -10.81
C LEU A 148 24.18 -14.68 -11.35
N ILE A 149 24.19 -13.66 -10.51
CA ILE A 149 24.47 -12.28 -10.92
C ILE A 149 25.96 -12.03 -11.13
N ASN A 150 26.81 -12.62 -10.31
CA ASN A 150 28.26 -12.49 -10.41
C ASN A 150 28.92 -13.88 -10.24
N PRO A 151 28.97 -14.71 -11.32
CA PRO A 151 29.49 -16.07 -11.24
C PRO A 151 31.02 -16.17 -11.10
N ASP A 152 31.76 -15.17 -11.56
CA ASP A 152 33.21 -15.15 -11.58
C ASP A 152 33.74 -13.90 -10.85
N PRO A 153 33.74 -13.90 -9.52
CA PRO A 153 34.25 -12.75 -8.77
C PRO A 153 35.73 -12.56 -9.08
N ASN A 154 36.08 -11.37 -9.53
CA ASN A 154 37.48 -11.03 -9.88
C ASN A 154 38.27 -10.68 -8.63
N TYR A 155 38.30 -11.61 -7.66
CA TYR A 155 39.01 -11.41 -6.42
C TYR A 155 40.05 -12.51 -6.23
N SER A 156 41.30 -12.09 -6.12
CA SER A 156 42.44 -12.98 -5.88
C SER A 156 42.45 -13.61 -4.49
N ASN A 157 41.58 -13.13 -3.58
CA ASN A 157 41.56 -13.60 -2.20
C ASN A 157 40.36 -14.56 -1.99
N PRO A 158 40.58 -15.87 -1.86
CA PRO A 158 39.54 -16.86 -1.73
C PRO A 158 38.78 -16.78 -0.37
N TRP A 159 39.28 -16.03 0.60
CA TRP A 159 38.77 -15.95 1.96
C TRP A 159 37.45 -15.16 2.09
N TRP A 160 37.19 -14.32 1.11
CA TRP A 160 36.02 -13.36 1.14
C TRP A 160 34.86 -13.81 0.24
N ARG A 161 34.72 -15.12 0.01
CA ARG A 161 33.78 -15.67 -0.98
C ARG A 161 32.57 -16.36 -0.37
N GLY A 162 32.35 -16.24 0.94
CA GLY A 162 31.23 -16.88 1.60
C GLY A 162 29.90 -16.21 1.26
N ILE A 163 28.86 -17.03 1.14
CA ILE A 163 27.48 -16.57 0.91
C ILE A 163 26.57 -16.94 2.05
N LEU A 164 25.55 -16.09 2.26
CA LEU A 164 24.29 -16.41 2.88
C LEU A 164 23.32 -16.73 1.74
N GLY A 165 23.13 -18.01 1.46
CA GLY A 165 22.23 -18.49 0.42
C GLY A 165 20.91 -18.93 1.03
N PHE A 166 19.80 -18.58 0.36
CA PHE A 166 18.44 -18.95 0.75
C PHE A 166 17.80 -19.76 -0.39
N THR A 167 17.26 -20.93 -0.06
CA THR A 167 16.47 -21.73 -1.00
C THR A 167 15.12 -21.04 -1.31
N LYS A 168 14.34 -21.60 -2.24
CA LYS A 168 12.95 -21.15 -2.48
C LYS A 168 12.08 -21.22 -1.22
N ASP A 169 12.37 -22.21 -0.35
CA ASP A 169 11.67 -22.41 0.92
C ASP A 169 12.26 -21.60 2.08
N ASN A 170 13.22 -20.72 1.77
CA ASN A 170 13.87 -19.84 2.74
C ASN A 170 14.83 -20.54 3.72
N GLU A 171 15.29 -21.76 3.40
CA GLU A 171 16.32 -22.45 4.17
C GLU A 171 17.68 -21.81 3.93
N LEU A 172 18.43 -21.59 5.01
CA LEU A 172 19.75 -20.95 4.95
C LEU A 172 20.86 -21.98 4.63
N ILE A 173 21.59 -21.73 3.55
CA ILE A 173 22.79 -22.46 3.13
C ILE A 173 23.99 -21.51 3.17
N THR A 174 24.99 -21.78 3.98
CA THR A 174 26.16 -20.91 4.13
C THR A 174 27.48 -21.57 3.74
N GLY A 175 28.45 -20.76 3.40
CA GLY A 175 29.83 -21.16 3.06
C GLY A 175 30.27 -20.64 1.69
N ILE A 176 31.35 -21.20 1.17
CA ILE A 176 31.96 -20.80 -0.11
C ILE A 176 31.39 -21.67 -1.23
N PRO A 177 30.56 -21.12 -2.14
CA PRO A 177 29.98 -21.90 -3.22
C PRO A 177 31.01 -22.23 -4.30
N SER A 178 30.80 -23.37 -4.96
CA SER A 178 31.45 -23.69 -6.20
C SER A 178 30.54 -23.34 -7.36
N VAL A 179 31.09 -22.76 -8.42
CA VAL A 179 30.39 -22.38 -9.64
C VAL A 179 30.86 -23.22 -10.79
N THR A 180 29.99 -23.63 -11.71
CA THR A 180 30.40 -24.36 -12.93
C THR A 180 31.38 -23.52 -13.75
N ASN A 181 32.38 -24.17 -14.36
CA ASN A 181 33.30 -23.54 -15.31
C ASN A 181 32.71 -23.45 -16.73
N TYR A 182 31.50 -23.91 -16.95
CA TYR A 182 30.74 -23.90 -18.19
C TYR A 182 29.36 -23.30 -17.95
N TYR A 183 28.70 -22.90 -19.02
CA TYR A 183 27.32 -22.39 -18.99
C TYR A 183 26.33 -23.53 -19.22
N ASN A 184 25.19 -23.43 -18.56
CA ASN A 184 24.03 -24.29 -18.74
C ASN A 184 22.88 -23.54 -19.39
N LEU A 185 22.13 -24.22 -20.23
CA LEU A 185 20.88 -23.79 -20.80
C LEU A 185 19.76 -24.50 -20.03
N HIS A 186 19.04 -23.78 -19.19
CA HIS A 186 17.85 -24.26 -18.51
C HIS A 186 16.65 -24.02 -19.39
N VAL A 187 15.80 -25.02 -19.59
CA VAL A 187 14.66 -24.97 -20.49
C VAL A 187 13.37 -25.08 -19.71
N TYR A 188 12.44 -24.19 -19.99
CA TYR A 188 11.14 -24.08 -19.37
C TYR A 188 10.04 -24.05 -20.42
N THR A 189 8.83 -24.52 -20.10
CA THR A 189 7.67 -24.45 -21.00
C THR A 189 7.07 -23.03 -21.06
N GLU A 190 7.38 -22.19 -20.07
CA GLU A 190 6.79 -20.84 -19.92
C GLU A 190 7.73 -19.83 -19.24
N LYS A 191 7.44 -18.55 -19.42
CA LYS A 191 8.21 -17.43 -18.85
C LYS A 191 8.22 -17.38 -17.32
N THR A 192 7.27 -17.99 -16.65
CA THR A 192 7.21 -18.04 -15.18
C THR A 192 8.34 -18.88 -14.58
N MET A 193 9.03 -19.70 -15.40
CA MET A 193 10.13 -20.58 -15.01
C MET A 193 9.80 -21.50 -13.81
N LYS A 194 8.53 -21.85 -13.63
CA LYS A 194 8.09 -22.72 -12.53
C LYS A 194 8.59 -24.16 -12.69
N ASN A 195 8.52 -24.68 -13.92
CA ASN A 195 8.85 -26.08 -14.22
C ASN A 195 10.00 -26.14 -15.22
N GLU A 196 11.20 -26.39 -14.71
CA GLU A 196 12.34 -26.69 -15.56
C GLU A 196 12.16 -28.09 -16.17
N THR A 197 12.23 -28.16 -17.49
CA THR A 197 12.04 -29.43 -18.22
C THR A 197 13.36 -30.15 -18.43
N LYS A 198 14.45 -29.41 -18.61
CA LYS A 198 15.80 -29.95 -18.78
C LYS A 198 16.88 -28.90 -18.59
N THR A 199 18.07 -29.38 -18.28
CA THR A 199 19.32 -28.57 -18.28
C THR A 199 20.28 -29.14 -19.31
N ILE A 200 20.86 -28.30 -20.14
CA ILE A 200 21.79 -28.69 -21.21
C ILE A 200 23.09 -27.88 -21.05
N GLN A 201 24.21 -28.53 -20.90
CA GLN A 201 25.51 -27.88 -20.96
C GLN A 201 25.75 -27.34 -22.37
N VAL A 202 26.11 -26.05 -22.51
CA VAL A 202 26.41 -25.46 -23.80
C VAL A 202 27.90 -25.55 -24.14
N ALA A 203 28.22 -25.65 -25.40
CA ALA A 203 29.59 -25.73 -25.90
C ALA A 203 30.36 -24.40 -25.73
N GLY A 204 29.64 -23.28 -25.70
CA GLY A 204 30.19 -21.95 -25.46
C GLY A 204 29.18 -20.83 -25.61
N VAL A 205 29.57 -19.66 -25.16
CA VAL A 205 28.81 -18.41 -25.28
C VAL A 205 29.72 -17.39 -25.97
N ASN A 206 29.29 -16.83 -27.09
CA ASN A 206 30.01 -15.90 -27.92
C ASN A 206 31.50 -16.28 -28.15
N PRO A 207 31.81 -17.54 -28.50
CA PRO A 207 33.19 -17.99 -28.62
C PRO A 207 33.86 -17.37 -29.86
N GLY A 208 35.16 -17.24 -29.87
CA GLY A 208 35.92 -16.82 -31.07
C GLY A 208 35.83 -17.83 -32.22
N THR A 209 35.61 -19.11 -31.91
CA THR A 209 35.44 -20.22 -32.90
C THR A 209 34.28 -21.09 -32.47
N LEU A 210 33.41 -21.42 -33.40
CA LEU A 210 32.26 -22.28 -33.16
C LEU A 210 32.69 -23.73 -32.88
N SER A 211 31.92 -24.39 -31.99
CA SER A 211 32.08 -25.80 -31.73
C SER A 211 31.42 -26.65 -32.82
N GLU A 212 32.06 -27.77 -33.19
CA GLU A 212 31.44 -28.80 -34.07
C GLU A 212 30.42 -29.66 -33.36
N THR A 213 30.42 -29.67 -32.02
CA THR A 213 29.50 -30.44 -31.18
C THR A 213 28.89 -29.62 -30.08
N GLY A 214 27.63 -29.92 -29.76
CA GLY A 214 26.86 -29.22 -28.71
C GLY A 214 26.35 -27.84 -29.16
N ILE A 215 25.56 -27.23 -28.28
CA ILE A 215 24.90 -25.95 -28.53
C ILE A 215 25.83 -24.80 -28.21
N THR A 216 25.99 -23.87 -29.15
CA THR A 216 26.65 -22.59 -28.91
C THR A 216 25.62 -21.46 -28.86
N VAL A 217 25.73 -20.61 -27.85
CA VAL A 217 24.88 -19.40 -27.66
C VAL A 217 25.60 -18.20 -28.25
N ILE A 218 24.94 -17.48 -29.14
CA ILE A 218 25.46 -16.25 -29.77
C ILE A 218 24.51 -15.10 -29.49
N THR A 219 25.04 -13.97 -29.07
CA THR A 219 24.32 -12.71 -28.91
C THR A 219 25.01 -11.59 -29.72
N LYS A 220 24.35 -10.42 -29.81
CA LYS A 220 24.94 -9.22 -30.44
C LYS A 220 26.38 -8.89 -29.97
N ASP A 221 26.66 -9.28 -28.73
CA ASP A 221 27.88 -8.93 -28.01
C ASP A 221 29.10 -9.78 -28.37
N SER A 222 28.91 -10.74 -29.25
CA SER A 222 30.03 -11.51 -29.79
C SER A 222 31.11 -10.66 -30.45
N GLY A 223 30.76 -9.42 -30.85
CA GLY A 223 31.67 -8.51 -31.59
C GLY A 223 31.94 -8.92 -33.01
N SER A 224 31.70 -10.19 -33.38
CA SER A 224 32.08 -10.81 -34.65
C SER A 224 30.88 -11.38 -35.40
N PHE A 225 31.00 -11.46 -36.72
CA PHE A 225 30.10 -12.27 -37.53
C PHE A 225 30.64 -13.69 -37.61
N TYR A 226 29.74 -14.65 -37.61
CA TYR A 226 30.02 -16.07 -37.73
C TYR A 226 29.63 -16.59 -39.10
N ASP A 227 30.42 -17.54 -39.62
CA ASP A 227 29.99 -18.39 -40.73
C ASP A 227 29.18 -19.56 -40.13
N LEU A 228 27.82 -19.49 -40.28
CA LEU A 228 26.90 -20.50 -39.78
C LEU A 228 26.52 -21.52 -40.86
N THR A 229 27.22 -21.55 -41.98
CA THR A 229 26.95 -22.50 -43.06
C THR A 229 27.08 -23.95 -42.55
N GLY A 230 26.00 -24.74 -42.71
CA GLY A 230 25.91 -26.12 -42.22
C GLY A 230 25.58 -26.28 -40.77
N TYR A 231 25.27 -25.18 -40.05
CA TYR A 231 24.66 -25.19 -38.73
C TYR A 231 23.15 -25.02 -38.79
N THR A 232 22.44 -25.70 -37.90
CA THR A 232 21.08 -25.36 -37.56
C THR A 232 21.10 -24.17 -36.61
N VAL A 233 20.20 -23.21 -36.83
CA VAL A 233 20.07 -21.98 -36.04
C VAL A 233 18.67 -21.92 -35.45
N MET A 234 18.57 -21.87 -34.15
CA MET A 234 17.37 -21.44 -33.45
C MET A 234 17.51 -19.98 -33.06
N GLU A 235 16.61 -19.15 -33.63
CA GLU A 235 16.51 -17.74 -33.30
C GLU A 235 15.60 -17.58 -32.07
N GLY A 236 15.96 -16.72 -31.16
CA GLY A 236 15.14 -16.37 -30.04
C GLY A 236 15.11 -14.86 -29.80
N LYS A 237 14.07 -14.41 -29.05
CA LYS A 237 14.01 -13.07 -28.51
C LYS A 237 14.33 -13.11 -27.02
N TYR A 238 15.27 -12.29 -26.59
CA TYR A 238 15.60 -12.23 -25.17
C TYR A 238 14.77 -11.18 -24.43
N ASP A 239 14.32 -11.52 -23.20
CA ASP A 239 13.70 -10.58 -22.29
C ASP A 239 14.76 -9.85 -21.47
N LEU A 240 15.91 -10.52 -21.22
CA LEU A 240 17.03 -9.96 -20.47
C LEU A 240 18.34 -10.59 -20.92
N VAL A 241 19.33 -9.77 -21.22
CA VAL A 241 20.75 -10.11 -21.28
C VAL A 241 21.48 -9.23 -20.28
N ARG A 242 22.23 -9.86 -19.38
CA ARG A 242 23.05 -9.13 -18.41
C ARG A 242 24.51 -9.50 -18.65
N ARG A 243 25.33 -8.48 -18.76
CA ARG A 243 26.79 -8.61 -18.79
C ARG A 243 27.34 -7.94 -17.56
N THR A 244 28.22 -8.64 -16.88
CA THR A 244 29.16 -7.98 -15.99
C THR A 244 30.45 -7.74 -16.76
N ASP A 245 31.15 -6.66 -16.46
CA ASP A 245 32.42 -6.30 -17.14
C ASP A 245 33.52 -7.38 -17.00
N LEU A 246 33.24 -8.48 -16.31
CA LEU A 246 34.15 -9.53 -15.89
C LEU A 246 33.74 -10.91 -16.38
N ASN A 247 33.45 -11.09 -17.67
CA ASN A 247 33.22 -12.40 -18.29
C ASN A 247 32.01 -13.20 -17.77
N SER A 248 31.12 -12.60 -17.04
CA SER A 248 29.86 -13.26 -16.67
C SER A 248 28.76 -12.94 -17.68
N PHE A 249 28.06 -13.95 -18.07
CA PHE A 249 26.97 -13.88 -19.03
C PHE A 249 25.71 -14.48 -18.44
N TYR A 250 24.61 -13.82 -18.67
CA TYR A 250 23.29 -14.27 -18.30
C TYR A 250 22.30 -13.90 -19.40
N LEU A 251 21.49 -14.84 -19.84
CA LEU A 251 20.48 -14.63 -20.86
C LEU A 251 19.20 -15.35 -20.46
N LYS A 252 18.05 -14.72 -20.64
CA LYS A 252 16.76 -15.40 -20.69
C LYS A 252 15.89 -14.89 -21.85
N GLY A 253 15.12 -15.79 -22.44
CA GLY A 253 14.30 -15.46 -23.59
C GLY A 253 13.55 -16.64 -24.16
N THR A 254 12.76 -16.38 -25.22
CA THR A 254 11.90 -17.37 -25.90
C THR A 254 12.49 -17.74 -27.25
N ILE A 255 12.52 -19.04 -27.57
CA ILE A 255 12.84 -19.56 -28.90
C ILE A 255 11.68 -19.25 -29.84
N THR A 256 11.94 -18.59 -30.96
CA THR A 256 10.89 -18.11 -31.85
C THR A 256 10.91 -18.77 -33.23
N LYS A 257 12.06 -19.27 -33.68
CA LYS A 257 12.21 -19.79 -35.05
C LYS A 257 13.37 -20.76 -35.15
N VAL A 258 13.28 -21.70 -36.10
CA VAL A 258 14.35 -22.63 -36.50
C VAL A 258 14.63 -22.43 -37.99
N ARG A 259 15.89 -22.44 -38.39
CA ARG A 259 16.36 -22.32 -39.79
C ARG A 259 17.76 -22.87 -39.98
N GLU A 260 18.17 -22.98 -41.23
CA GLU A 260 19.58 -23.20 -41.58
C GLU A 260 20.40 -21.92 -41.43
N GLY A 261 21.66 -22.08 -41.05
CA GLY A 261 22.62 -20.99 -40.92
C GLY A 261 23.17 -20.53 -42.28
N LYS A 262 23.63 -19.30 -42.35
CA LYS A 262 24.25 -18.67 -43.52
C LYS A 262 25.61 -18.14 -43.16
N ALA A 263 26.43 -17.87 -44.18
CA ALA A 263 27.68 -17.21 -44.02
C ALA A 263 27.48 -15.76 -43.50
N LYS A 264 28.36 -15.34 -42.58
CA LYS A 264 28.47 -13.97 -42.09
C LYS A 264 27.22 -13.46 -41.37
N GLU A 265 26.80 -14.16 -40.31
CA GLU A 265 25.63 -13.85 -39.50
C GLU A 265 26.00 -13.48 -38.06
N LYS A 266 25.21 -12.64 -37.43
CA LYS A 266 25.15 -12.43 -35.97
C LYS A 266 23.74 -11.95 -35.53
N PRO A 267 23.32 -12.15 -34.30
CA PRO A 267 22.09 -11.55 -33.76
C PRO A 267 22.15 -10.03 -33.72
N PHE A 268 20.99 -9.40 -33.73
CA PHE A 268 20.84 -7.95 -33.71
C PHE A 268 20.12 -7.48 -32.46
N ASP A 269 20.40 -6.25 -32.02
CA ASP A 269 19.62 -5.50 -31.05
C ASP A 269 18.70 -4.49 -31.72
N VAL A 270 19.18 -3.95 -32.85
CA VAL A 270 18.45 -2.95 -33.64
C VAL A 270 18.52 -3.40 -35.09
N ARG A 271 17.38 -3.53 -35.72
CA ARG A 271 17.29 -3.82 -37.16
C ARG A 271 16.64 -2.62 -37.83
N GLU A 272 17.29 -2.10 -38.85
CA GLU A 272 16.67 -1.10 -39.72
C GLU A 272 15.68 -1.80 -40.68
N ILE A 273 14.37 -1.53 -40.51
CA ILE A 273 13.32 -2.01 -41.39
C ILE A 273 12.64 -0.77 -41.98
N ASN A 274 12.74 -0.62 -43.30
CA ASN A 274 12.12 0.49 -44.03
C ASN A 274 12.50 1.90 -43.55
N GLY A 275 13.75 2.09 -43.13
CA GLY A 275 14.23 3.39 -42.65
C GLY A 275 13.86 3.73 -41.23
N VAL A 276 13.25 2.79 -40.52
CA VAL A 276 12.90 2.92 -39.09
C VAL A 276 13.74 1.91 -38.29
N ASN A 277 14.40 2.37 -37.25
CA ASN A 277 15.09 1.49 -36.30
C ASN A 277 14.06 0.73 -35.47
N ASP A 278 13.93 -0.58 -35.69
CA ASP A 278 13.15 -1.48 -34.85
C ASP A 278 14.09 -2.18 -33.85
N TYR A 279 13.76 -2.11 -32.56
CA TYR A 279 14.53 -2.76 -31.50
C TYR A 279 14.17 -4.25 -31.48
N VAL A 280 15.01 -5.09 -32.08
CA VAL A 280 14.89 -6.55 -32.09
C VAL A 280 15.98 -7.14 -31.20
N GLN A 281 15.55 -7.60 -30.03
CA GLN A 281 16.46 -8.26 -29.07
C GLN A 281 16.58 -9.74 -29.44
N GLU A 282 17.57 -10.11 -30.28
CA GLU A 282 17.75 -11.47 -30.78
C GLU A 282 18.96 -12.18 -30.14
N PHE A 283 18.83 -13.47 -29.98
CA PHE A 283 19.92 -14.40 -29.72
C PHE A 283 19.83 -15.61 -30.68
N TYR A 284 20.96 -16.29 -30.90
CA TYR A 284 21.00 -17.53 -31.66
C TYR A 284 21.51 -18.66 -30.80
N LEU A 285 20.86 -19.81 -30.90
CA LEU A 285 21.37 -21.10 -30.47
C LEU A 285 21.80 -21.85 -31.75
N VAL A 286 23.08 -22.24 -31.85
CA VAL A 286 23.60 -22.88 -33.06
C VAL A 286 24.21 -24.23 -32.72
N ALA A 287 23.93 -25.25 -33.53
CA ALA A 287 24.58 -26.56 -33.45
C ALA A 287 24.67 -27.21 -34.85
N LYS A 288 25.63 -28.15 -35.02
CA LYS A 288 25.86 -28.86 -36.26
C LYS A 288 25.54 -30.34 -36.13
N ASP A 289 25.48 -30.84 -34.92
CA ASP A 289 25.42 -32.26 -34.55
C ASP A 289 24.02 -32.78 -34.12
N GLY A 290 22.95 -31.99 -34.39
CA GLY A 290 21.59 -32.33 -33.93
C GLY A 290 21.30 -31.99 -32.47
N SER A 291 22.24 -31.38 -31.74
CA SER A 291 21.99 -31.02 -30.32
C SER A 291 20.80 -30.10 -30.08
N LEU A 292 20.35 -29.38 -31.12
CA LEU A 292 19.14 -28.52 -31.04
C LEU A 292 17.83 -29.31 -31.13
N ASP A 293 17.82 -30.57 -31.56
CA ASP A 293 16.60 -31.37 -31.74
C ASP A 293 15.83 -31.59 -30.45
N GLN A 294 16.48 -31.39 -29.31
CA GLN A 294 15.86 -31.44 -27.98
C GLN A 294 15.13 -30.16 -27.55
N LEU A 295 15.16 -29.13 -28.36
CA LEU A 295 14.51 -27.82 -28.09
C LEU A 295 13.37 -27.59 -29.06
N SER A 296 12.41 -26.78 -28.66
CA SER A 296 11.22 -26.46 -29.43
C SER A 296 11.00 -24.94 -29.56
N ILE A 297 10.32 -24.53 -30.64
CA ILE A 297 9.79 -23.17 -30.74
C ILE A 297 8.77 -22.97 -29.62
N GLY A 298 8.89 -21.87 -28.90
CA GLY A 298 8.08 -21.56 -27.72
C GLY A 298 8.76 -21.88 -26.39
N ASP A 299 9.80 -22.71 -26.37
CA ASP A 299 10.57 -22.95 -25.15
C ASP A 299 11.12 -21.63 -24.61
N TYR A 300 10.99 -21.44 -23.30
CA TYR A 300 11.62 -20.34 -22.59
C TYR A 300 12.93 -20.84 -22.00
N ILE A 301 13.99 -20.11 -22.23
CA ILE A 301 15.33 -20.52 -21.82
C ILE A 301 15.99 -19.53 -20.86
N LYS A 302 16.85 -20.07 -20.00
CA LYS A 302 17.80 -19.31 -19.18
C LYS A 302 19.20 -19.89 -19.40
N CYS A 303 20.16 -19.05 -19.76
CA CYS A 303 21.56 -19.46 -19.95
C CYS A 303 22.45 -18.77 -18.94
N GLN A 304 23.09 -19.53 -18.06
CA GLN A 304 23.97 -19.03 -17.00
C GLN A 304 24.98 -20.08 -16.56
N LYS A 305 25.95 -19.70 -15.74
CA LYS A 305 26.67 -20.62 -14.85
C LYS A 305 25.83 -20.90 -13.63
N ASP A 306 26.07 -22.03 -12.95
CA ASP A 306 25.31 -22.45 -11.78
C ASP A 306 26.18 -22.70 -10.56
N TYR A 307 25.60 -22.53 -9.37
CA TYR A 307 26.14 -23.09 -8.15
C TYR A 307 26.09 -24.63 -8.20
N THR A 308 27.03 -25.28 -7.55
CA THR A 308 27.13 -26.74 -7.53
C THR A 308 27.08 -27.34 -6.12
N GLY A 309 26.83 -28.66 -6.02
CA GLY A 309 26.75 -29.35 -4.76
C GLY A 309 25.59 -28.87 -3.90
N LYS A 310 25.79 -28.69 -2.59
CA LYS A 310 24.74 -28.22 -1.67
C LYS A 310 24.21 -26.81 -2.00
N TYR A 311 24.94 -26.03 -2.81
CA TYR A 311 24.54 -24.67 -3.19
C TYR A 311 23.62 -24.64 -4.41
N ALA A 312 23.41 -25.77 -5.10
CA ALA A 312 22.56 -25.82 -6.29
C ALA A 312 21.11 -25.43 -6.02
N GLU A 313 20.65 -25.56 -4.78
CA GLU A 313 19.29 -25.19 -4.36
C GLU A 313 19.17 -23.72 -3.94
N VAL A 314 20.28 -22.97 -3.90
CA VAL A 314 20.23 -21.54 -3.53
C VAL A 314 19.51 -20.76 -4.60
N TYR A 315 18.49 -20.01 -4.17
CA TYR A 315 17.65 -19.18 -5.02
C TYR A 315 17.94 -17.67 -4.87
N ASN A 316 18.32 -17.24 -3.66
CA ASN A 316 18.81 -15.91 -3.36
C ASN A 316 20.08 -16.00 -2.53
N SER A 317 21.07 -15.13 -2.76
CA SER A 317 22.22 -15.06 -1.89
C SER A 317 22.84 -13.67 -1.87
N ALA A 318 23.35 -13.28 -0.70
CA ALA A 318 24.26 -12.18 -0.51
C ALA A 318 25.59 -12.70 0.03
N SER A 319 26.68 -12.05 -0.27
CA SER A 319 27.97 -12.45 0.25
C SER A 319 28.32 -11.74 1.55
N TYR A 320 29.10 -12.41 2.37
CA TYR A 320 29.65 -11.85 3.61
C TYR A 320 31.19 -11.90 3.58
N TRP A 321 31.80 -11.05 4.40
CA TRP A 321 33.26 -11.10 4.56
C TRP A 321 33.66 -12.02 5.69
N TRP A 322 33.02 -11.87 6.86
CA TRP A 322 33.34 -12.70 8.00
C TRP A 322 32.10 -13.32 8.64
N LYS A 323 32.22 -14.53 9.07
CA LYS A 323 31.37 -15.09 10.11
C LYS A 323 31.93 -14.60 11.43
N ILE A 324 31.19 -13.80 12.18
CA ILE A 324 31.63 -13.15 13.41
C ILE A 324 31.18 -13.91 14.68
N LEU A 325 30.09 -14.69 14.55
CA LEU A 325 29.57 -15.56 15.60
C LEU A 325 29.30 -16.94 15.01
N ASP A 326 29.84 -18.01 15.64
CA ASP A 326 29.71 -19.39 15.19
C ASP A 326 29.27 -20.28 16.35
N GLU A 327 28.02 -20.81 16.28
CA GLU A 327 27.40 -21.62 17.33
C GLU A 327 27.54 -21.01 18.72
N GLY A 328 27.29 -19.68 18.81
CA GLY A 328 27.42 -18.90 20.04
C GLY A 328 28.86 -18.55 20.46
N THR A 329 29.84 -18.93 19.65
CA THR A 329 31.26 -18.61 19.90
C THR A 329 31.63 -17.31 19.13
N VAL A 330 32.13 -16.30 19.86
CA VAL A 330 32.64 -15.05 19.25
C VAL A 330 33.98 -15.33 18.57
N MET A 331 34.06 -15.14 17.26
CA MET A 331 35.14 -15.60 16.41
C MET A 331 36.46 -14.87 16.63
N PHE A 332 36.40 -13.62 17.09
CA PHE A 332 37.60 -12.77 17.28
C PHE A 332 37.97 -12.59 18.76
N GLU A 333 37.42 -13.43 19.63
CA GLU A 333 37.72 -13.35 21.06
C GLU A 333 39.19 -13.69 21.29
N GLY A 334 39.92 -12.78 21.97
CA GLY A 334 41.34 -12.95 22.22
C GLY A 334 42.24 -12.85 20.97
N HIS A 335 41.77 -12.28 19.88
CA HIS A 335 42.49 -12.12 18.62
C HIS A 335 43.82 -11.36 18.73
N SER A 336 44.01 -10.57 19.77
CA SER A 336 45.29 -9.96 20.13
C SER A 336 46.36 -10.96 20.56
N ASP A 337 45.96 -12.14 21.08
CA ASP A 337 46.88 -13.24 21.40
C ASP A 337 47.30 -13.98 20.12
N PRO A 338 48.59 -14.04 19.79
CA PRO A 338 49.05 -14.70 18.58
C PRO A 338 48.68 -16.19 18.47
N LYS A 339 48.65 -16.93 19.60
CA LYS A 339 48.26 -18.35 19.56
C LYS A 339 46.75 -18.53 19.30
N LYS A 340 45.89 -17.77 19.98
CA LYS A 340 44.45 -17.81 19.71
C LYS A 340 44.10 -17.38 18.26
N ARG A 341 44.81 -16.39 17.75
CA ARG A 341 44.70 -15.96 16.35
C ARG A 341 45.12 -17.07 15.38
N GLU A 342 46.17 -17.78 15.64
CA GLU A 342 46.61 -18.90 14.82
C GLU A 342 45.59 -20.04 14.81
N GLU A 343 44.96 -20.33 15.94
CA GLU A 343 43.82 -21.28 16.04
C GLU A 343 42.63 -20.85 15.23
N ILE A 344 42.23 -19.56 15.28
CA ILE A 344 41.15 -18.99 14.50
C ILE A 344 41.46 -19.11 13.02
N ILE A 345 42.69 -18.72 12.57
CA ILE A 345 43.12 -18.80 11.19
C ILE A 345 43.11 -20.26 10.70
N LYS A 346 43.57 -21.18 11.53
CA LYS A 346 43.57 -22.61 11.19
C LYS A 346 42.15 -23.18 11.02
N LYS A 347 41.20 -22.72 11.85
CA LYS A 347 39.79 -23.18 11.81
C LYS A 347 38.98 -22.52 10.70
N TYR A 348 39.18 -21.24 10.47
CA TYR A 348 38.29 -20.43 9.64
C TYR A 348 38.97 -19.79 8.41
N GLY A 349 40.28 -19.92 8.28
CA GLY A 349 41.06 -19.45 7.11
C GLY A 349 41.81 -18.13 7.31
N GLN A 350 42.72 -17.86 6.35
CA GLN A 350 43.64 -16.71 6.42
C GLN A 350 42.95 -15.33 6.41
N GLY A 351 41.74 -15.19 5.91
CA GLY A 351 40.98 -13.94 5.96
C GLY A 351 40.82 -13.40 7.39
N TYR A 352 40.86 -14.28 8.40
CA TYR A 352 40.81 -13.90 9.79
C TYR A 352 42.16 -13.38 10.36
N SER A 353 43.18 -13.24 9.54
CA SER A 353 44.47 -12.66 9.93
C SER A 353 44.51 -11.12 9.80
N ASP A 354 43.53 -10.51 9.17
CA ASP A 354 43.50 -9.05 8.97
C ASP A 354 43.07 -8.32 10.25
N LEU A 355 44.04 -8.11 11.12
CA LEU A 355 43.85 -7.41 12.40
C LEU A 355 43.38 -5.97 12.23
N GLY A 356 43.83 -5.28 11.19
CA GLY A 356 43.46 -3.88 10.99
C GLY A 356 41.96 -3.72 10.78
N TYR A 357 41.34 -4.65 10.06
CA TYR A 357 39.91 -4.62 9.81
C TYR A 357 39.07 -5.11 10.99
N VAL A 358 39.57 -6.16 11.69
CA VAL A 358 38.90 -6.72 12.86
C VAL A 358 38.80 -5.73 14.01
N THR A 359 39.85 -4.93 14.22
CA THR A 359 39.93 -3.98 15.35
C THR A 359 39.42 -2.57 15.01
N CYS A 360 39.18 -2.26 13.72
CA CYS A 360 38.66 -0.95 13.38
C CYS A 360 37.20 -0.77 13.83
N THR A 361 36.92 0.42 14.34
CA THR A 361 35.58 0.84 14.73
C THR A 361 34.85 1.42 13.53
N LYS A 362 33.68 0.89 13.19
CA LYS A 362 32.85 1.33 12.06
C LYS A 362 31.37 1.13 12.35
N ALA A 363 30.51 1.86 11.64
CA ALA A 363 29.12 1.45 11.50
C ALA A 363 29.08 0.04 10.89
N ARG A 364 28.15 -0.80 11.35
CA ARG A 364 28.07 -2.20 10.94
C ARG A 364 26.68 -2.56 10.45
N CYS A 365 26.61 -3.34 9.37
CA CYS A 365 25.43 -4.10 9.00
C CYS A 365 25.73 -5.58 9.13
N LEU A 366 24.83 -6.32 9.76
CA LEU A 366 25.03 -7.71 10.14
C LEU A 366 23.79 -8.52 9.81
N PHE A 367 23.99 -9.80 9.53
CA PHE A 367 22.94 -10.79 9.47
C PHE A 367 23.13 -11.81 10.58
N GLY A 368 22.07 -12.22 11.24
CA GLY A 368 22.12 -13.21 12.32
C GLY A 368 21.01 -14.25 12.24
N VAL A 369 21.25 -15.38 12.90
CA VAL A 369 20.27 -16.43 13.12
C VAL A 369 20.21 -16.76 14.59
N LYS A 370 19.00 -16.75 15.16
CA LYS A 370 18.75 -17.13 16.55
C LYS A 370 18.58 -18.65 16.69
N ALA A 371 18.64 -19.15 17.93
CA ALA A 371 18.48 -20.57 18.22
C ALA A 371 17.08 -21.12 17.85
N ASP A 372 16.08 -20.27 17.79
CA ASP A 372 14.70 -20.61 17.41
C ASP A 372 14.45 -20.54 15.88
N GLY A 373 15.49 -20.24 15.09
CA GLY A 373 15.42 -20.10 13.64
C GLY A 373 15.01 -18.73 13.14
N SER A 374 14.83 -17.73 14.03
CA SER A 374 14.55 -16.36 13.61
C SER A 374 15.75 -15.74 12.89
N TYR A 375 15.49 -15.02 11.82
CA TYR A 375 16.48 -14.21 11.10
C TYR A 375 16.52 -12.79 11.66
N VAL A 376 17.73 -12.23 11.76
CA VAL A 376 17.97 -10.88 12.25
C VAL A 376 18.81 -10.11 11.24
N MET A 377 18.36 -8.91 10.87
CA MET A 377 19.15 -7.94 10.10
C MET A 377 19.42 -6.72 10.98
N THR A 378 20.69 -6.37 11.16
CA THR A 378 21.08 -5.34 12.13
C THR A 378 21.87 -4.23 11.46
N CYS A 379 21.64 -2.99 11.90
CA CYS A 379 22.49 -1.84 11.63
C CYS A 379 22.89 -1.19 12.97
N ILE A 380 24.19 -1.01 13.14
CA ILE A 380 24.78 -0.34 14.30
C ILE A 380 25.31 0.99 13.82
N SER A 381 24.87 2.08 14.44
CA SER A 381 25.29 3.43 14.09
C SER A 381 26.80 3.65 14.22
N GLY A 382 27.30 4.55 13.43
CA GLY A 382 28.69 4.92 13.41
C GLY A 382 29.04 5.66 12.11
N SER A 383 30.32 5.60 11.74
CA SER A 383 30.83 6.15 10.48
C SER A 383 31.88 5.21 9.86
N THR A 384 32.66 5.70 8.96
CA THR A 384 33.84 4.97 8.43
C THR A 384 34.98 4.82 9.45
N SER A 385 34.91 5.53 10.59
CA SER A 385 35.96 5.56 11.63
C SER A 385 35.42 5.58 13.07
N SER A 386 34.12 5.40 13.26
CA SER A 386 33.47 5.30 14.58
C SER A 386 32.36 4.26 14.53
N GLY A 387 32.11 3.57 15.62
CA GLY A 387 31.13 2.50 15.74
C GLY A 387 31.73 1.30 16.45
N MET A 388 31.26 0.08 16.17
CA MET A 388 31.73 -1.15 16.81
C MET A 388 32.86 -1.82 16.05
N THR A 389 33.77 -2.47 16.81
CA THR A 389 34.68 -3.49 16.27
C THR A 389 33.89 -4.74 15.92
N LEU A 390 34.48 -5.67 15.13
CA LEU A 390 33.81 -6.94 14.81
C LEU A 390 33.55 -7.81 16.05
N SER A 391 34.44 -7.75 17.08
CA SER A 391 34.24 -8.47 18.33
C SER A 391 33.05 -7.93 19.12
N GLU A 392 32.94 -6.61 19.25
CA GLU A 392 31.78 -5.97 19.92
C GLU A 392 30.49 -6.28 19.18
N ALA A 393 30.48 -6.18 17.85
CA ALA A 393 29.33 -6.52 17.03
C ALA A 393 28.91 -7.99 17.20
N ALA A 394 29.88 -8.93 17.31
CA ALA A 394 29.60 -10.34 17.58
C ALA A 394 29.01 -10.57 18.96
N TYR A 395 29.50 -9.87 19.99
CA TYR A 395 28.92 -9.92 21.32
C TYR A 395 27.51 -9.34 21.33
N PHE A 396 27.28 -8.23 20.64
CA PHE A 396 25.95 -7.65 20.51
C PHE A 396 24.96 -8.64 19.87
N MET A 397 25.33 -9.25 18.75
CA MET A 397 24.50 -10.27 18.10
C MET A 397 24.21 -11.47 19.02
N LYS A 398 25.19 -11.91 19.80
CA LYS A 398 25.01 -12.96 20.80
C LYS A 398 24.03 -12.53 21.90
N GLU A 399 24.12 -11.31 22.39
CA GLU A 399 23.28 -10.79 23.48
C GLU A 399 21.81 -10.61 23.06
N ILE A 400 21.56 -10.28 21.79
CA ILE A 400 20.18 -10.27 21.24
C ILE A 400 19.66 -11.66 20.87
N GLY A 401 20.45 -12.74 21.18
CA GLY A 401 20.03 -14.14 21.05
C GLY A 401 20.47 -14.87 19.80
N CYS A 402 21.30 -14.26 18.95
CA CYS A 402 21.85 -14.96 17.78
C CYS A 402 22.84 -16.05 18.20
N VAL A 403 22.84 -17.18 17.50
CA VAL A 403 23.83 -18.27 17.61
C VAL A 403 24.83 -18.22 16.47
N ASN A 404 24.44 -17.68 15.33
CA ASN A 404 25.31 -17.45 14.19
C ASN A 404 25.13 -16.00 13.71
N ALA A 405 26.23 -15.33 13.29
CA ALA A 405 26.17 -14.00 12.70
C ALA A 405 27.31 -13.74 11.70
N TRP A 406 27.02 -12.88 10.72
CA TRP A 406 27.93 -12.52 9.63
C TRP A 406 27.97 -11.01 9.41
N ASP A 407 29.11 -10.49 8.95
CA ASP A 407 29.37 -9.09 8.69
C ASP A 407 29.18 -8.76 7.20
N PHE A 408 28.40 -7.75 6.92
CA PHE A 408 28.19 -7.13 5.59
C PHE A 408 29.03 -5.86 5.43
N ASP A 409 28.87 -5.15 4.30
CA ASP A 409 29.49 -3.86 4.10
C ASP A 409 28.96 -2.85 5.12
N GLY A 410 29.89 -2.17 5.76
CA GLY A 410 29.62 -1.23 6.84
C GLY A 410 30.12 0.20 6.52
N GLY A 411 30.45 0.95 7.58
CA GLY A 411 30.90 2.32 7.43
C GLY A 411 29.81 3.20 6.84
N GLY A 412 30.13 3.96 5.79
CA GLY A 412 29.17 4.85 5.14
C GLY A 412 28.05 4.15 4.39
N SER A 413 28.19 2.86 4.08
CA SER A 413 27.13 2.05 3.45
C SER A 413 26.04 1.60 4.43
N ALA A 414 26.32 1.65 5.74
CA ALA A 414 25.43 1.10 6.76
C ALA A 414 24.05 1.78 6.75
N THR A 415 23.06 1.07 6.24
CA THR A 415 21.70 1.52 6.07
C THR A 415 20.75 0.39 6.41
N ILE A 416 19.73 0.68 7.22
CA ILE A 416 18.59 -0.20 7.49
C ILE A 416 17.30 0.53 7.16
N ILE A 417 16.42 -0.13 6.44
CA ILE A 417 15.12 0.38 6.03
C ILE A 417 13.99 -0.43 6.64
N ALA A 418 12.82 0.18 6.78
CA ALA A 418 11.60 -0.48 7.19
C ALA A 418 10.39 0.09 6.44
N ARG A 419 9.26 -0.63 6.45
CA ARG A 419 7.98 -0.17 5.93
C ARG A 419 7.10 0.29 7.08
N ASN A 420 6.58 1.50 7.00
CA ASN A 420 5.63 2.01 7.98
C ASN A 420 4.19 1.54 7.70
N ASP A 421 3.27 1.88 8.61
CA ASP A 421 1.86 1.49 8.52
C ASP A 421 1.13 2.12 7.32
N GLU A 422 1.64 3.22 6.78
CA GLU A 422 1.15 3.87 5.56
C GLU A 422 1.62 3.17 4.28
N GLY A 423 2.43 2.09 4.43
CA GLY A 423 3.00 1.35 3.31
C GLY A 423 4.21 2.01 2.67
N LYS A 424 4.82 3.01 3.32
CA LYS A 424 5.99 3.72 2.81
C LYS A 424 7.28 3.12 3.36
N ILE A 425 8.25 2.85 2.49
CA ILE A 425 9.62 2.48 2.87
C ILE A 425 10.35 3.74 3.34
N TYR A 426 11.00 3.66 4.48
CA TYR A 426 11.80 4.74 5.06
C TYR A 426 13.11 4.19 5.64
N THR A 427 14.12 5.06 5.73
CA THR A 427 15.42 4.76 6.37
C THR A 427 15.27 4.92 7.88
N VAL A 428 15.61 3.88 8.63
CA VAL A 428 15.44 3.83 10.09
C VAL A 428 16.62 4.51 10.80
N ASN A 429 17.85 4.17 10.39
CA ASN A 429 19.06 4.81 10.94
C ASN A 429 19.34 6.14 10.23
N THR A 430 20.33 6.90 10.74
CA THR A 430 20.89 8.06 10.07
C THR A 430 22.18 7.65 9.39
N PRO A 431 22.20 7.40 8.05
CA PRO A 431 23.43 7.07 7.33
C PRO A 431 24.45 8.19 7.46
N SER A 432 25.74 7.81 7.62
CA SER A 432 26.79 8.76 8.02
C SER A 432 27.57 9.36 6.86
N ASP A 433 27.40 8.84 5.64
CA ASP A 433 28.33 9.16 4.52
C ASP A 433 28.16 10.58 3.99
N ALA A 434 26.95 11.03 3.81
CA ALA A 434 26.65 12.37 3.29
C ALA A 434 26.54 13.45 4.38
N GLY A 435 26.49 13.07 5.65
CA GLY A 435 26.35 13.99 6.79
C GLY A 435 24.95 14.61 6.94
N ASP A 436 24.04 14.40 5.99
CA ASP A 436 22.65 14.87 5.96
C ASP A 436 21.62 13.74 6.13
N GLY A 437 22.10 12.50 6.38
CA GLY A 437 21.25 11.32 6.50
C GLY A 437 20.86 10.68 5.16
N THR A 438 21.39 11.14 4.03
CA THR A 438 21.16 10.52 2.72
C THR A 438 21.85 9.15 2.64
N GLU A 439 21.13 8.16 2.11
CA GLU A 439 21.68 6.82 1.91
C GLU A 439 22.83 6.84 0.90
N ARG A 440 23.91 6.12 1.23
CA ARG A 440 24.94 5.81 0.24
C ARG A 440 24.34 4.93 -0.86
N ARG A 441 24.76 5.18 -2.10
CA ARG A 441 24.45 4.29 -3.22
C ARG A 441 25.33 3.03 -3.11
N VAL A 442 24.66 1.86 -2.98
CA VAL A 442 25.30 0.54 -2.77
C VAL A 442 25.02 -0.39 -3.94
N GLY A 443 25.77 -1.51 -4.02
CA GLY A 443 25.65 -2.48 -5.12
C GLY A 443 24.38 -3.33 -5.03
N ASN A 444 24.01 -3.78 -3.83
CA ASN A 444 22.80 -4.55 -3.56
C ASN A 444 22.31 -4.37 -2.11
N ALA A 445 21.15 -4.94 -1.85
CA ALA A 445 20.56 -5.04 -0.52
C ALA A 445 20.10 -6.48 -0.23
N ILE A 446 20.04 -6.84 1.06
CA ILE A 446 19.34 -8.01 1.54
C ILE A 446 18.02 -7.55 2.19
N LEU A 447 16.92 -8.15 1.76
CA LEU A 447 15.57 -7.68 2.05
C LEU A 447 14.74 -8.77 2.70
N MET A 448 13.90 -8.40 3.67
CA MET A 448 12.78 -9.19 4.18
C MET A 448 11.55 -8.84 3.36
N VAL A 449 10.98 -9.82 2.67
CA VAL A 449 9.83 -9.63 1.79
C VAL A 449 8.69 -10.56 2.18
N VAL A 450 7.46 -10.10 1.95
CA VAL A 450 6.24 -10.89 2.15
C VAL A 450 5.35 -10.79 0.92
N ARG A 451 4.42 -11.73 0.77
CA ARG A 451 3.37 -11.58 -0.25
C ARG A 451 2.45 -10.43 0.13
N ASP A 452 2.10 -9.62 -0.84
CA ASP A 452 1.09 -8.58 -0.68
C ASP A 452 -0.28 -9.22 -0.38
N SER A 453 -1.01 -8.64 0.53
CA SER A 453 -2.37 -9.08 0.87
C SER A 453 -3.36 -8.95 -0.29
N GLY A 454 -3.04 -8.15 -1.31
CA GLY A 454 -3.94 -7.82 -2.41
C GLY A 454 -5.05 -6.84 -2.05
N PHE A 455 -5.03 -6.31 -0.82
CA PHE A 455 -6.04 -5.36 -0.33
C PHE A 455 -5.40 -4.08 0.18
N LYS A 456 -6.17 -3.01 0.14
CA LYS A 456 -5.87 -1.72 0.77
C LYS A 456 -7.08 -1.25 1.58
N VAL A 457 -6.83 -0.48 2.63
CA VAL A 457 -7.89 0.19 3.39
C VAL A 457 -8.42 1.37 2.57
N ASN A 458 -9.74 1.45 2.40
CA ASN A 458 -10.40 2.63 1.85
C ASN A 458 -10.82 3.56 2.99
N ASN A 459 -9.97 4.53 3.31
CA ASN A 459 -10.20 5.45 4.42
C ASN A 459 -11.45 6.31 4.25
N SER A 460 -11.87 6.61 3.01
CA SER A 460 -13.07 7.43 2.75
C SER A 460 -14.38 6.68 3.00
N LYS A 461 -14.33 5.35 3.03
CA LYS A 461 -15.48 4.48 3.32
C LYS A 461 -15.38 3.80 4.67
N SER A 462 -14.29 4.04 5.41
CA SER A 462 -14.07 3.46 6.73
C SER A 462 -14.54 4.44 7.82
N THR A 463 -15.12 3.88 8.87
CA THR A 463 -15.56 4.60 10.07
C THR A 463 -14.68 4.22 11.27
N PRO A 464 -14.87 4.79 12.46
CA PRO A 464 -14.17 4.36 13.66
C PRO A 464 -14.34 2.87 14.03
N SER A 465 -15.47 2.28 13.71
CA SER A 465 -15.81 0.88 14.05
C SER A 465 -15.88 -0.07 12.84
N THR A 466 -15.79 0.47 11.63
CA THR A 466 -15.94 -0.28 10.39
C THR A 466 -14.81 0.06 9.42
N VAL A 467 -14.19 -0.95 8.85
CA VAL A 467 -13.14 -0.77 7.84
C VAL A 467 -13.58 -1.40 6.53
N THR A 468 -13.56 -0.61 5.47
CA THR A 468 -13.77 -1.09 4.10
C THR A 468 -12.43 -1.38 3.46
N LEU A 469 -12.21 -2.64 3.11
CA LEU A 469 -11.06 -3.08 2.31
C LEU A 469 -11.44 -3.09 0.83
N GLU A 470 -10.54 -2.62 -0.01
CA GLU A 470 -10.65 -2.69 -1.47
C GLU A 470 -9.54 -3.55 -2.05
N ARG A 471 -9.89 -4.45 -2.96
CA ARG A 471 -8.92 -5.25 -3.70
C ARG A 471 -8.09 -4.35 -4.61
N LYS A 472 -6.78 -4.52 -4.60
CA LYS A 472 -5.86 -3.83 -5.48
C LYS A 472 -6.10 -4.25 -6.94
N THR A 473 -5.80 -3.35 -7.87
CA THR A 473 -5.87 -3.62 -9.31
C THR A 473 -4.49 -4.05 -9.82
N GLY A 474 -4.45 -5.03 -10.70
CA GLY A 474 -3.24 -5.58 -11.29
C GLY A 474 -3.46 -7.03 -11.72
N GLU A 475 -2.65 -7.52 -12.66
CA GLU A 475 -2.75 -8.91 -13.14
C GLU A 475 -2.53 -9.92 -12.01
N GLU A 476 -1.55 -9.66 -11.14
CA GLU A 476 -1.20 -10.47 -9.97
C GLU A 476 -2.36 -10.61 -8.98
N TYR A 477 -3.14 -9.56 -8.78
CA TYR A 477 -4.29 -9.58 -7.86
C TYR A 477 -5.53 -10.18 -8.51
N SER A 478 -5.69 -10.07 -9.83
CA SER A 478 -6.81 -10.68 -10.56
C SER A 478 -6.80 -12.22 -10.51
N LYS A 479 -5.62 -12.81 -10.31
CA LYS A 479 -5.41 -14.27 -10.21
C LYS A 479 -5.67 -14.84 -8.80
N MET A 480 -5.98 -14.00 -7.81
CA MET A 480 -6.26 -14.44 -6.44
C MET A 480 -7.64 -15.09 -6.35
N THR A 481 -7.69 -16.30 -5.80
CA THR A 481 -8.90 -17.10 -5.56
C THR A 481 -8.92 -17.64 -4.12
N ASN A 482 -10.05 -18.20 -3.67
CA ASN A 482 -10.21 -18.77 -2.33
C ASN A 482 -9.81 -17.78 -1.22
N ILE A 483 -10.24 -16.53 -1.36
CA ILE A 483 -9.81 -15.44 -0.47
C ILE A 483 -10.56 -15.51 0.86
N SER A 484 -9.82 -15.50 1.96
CA SER A 484 -10.39 -15.28 3.29
C SER A 484 -9.56 -14.27 4.09
N ILE A 485 -10.26 -13.43 4.85
CA ILE A 485 -9.68 -12.40 5.72
C ILE A 485 -10.14 -12.69 7.14
N THR A 486 -9.20 -12.89 8.06
CA THR A 486 -9.50 -13.17 9.47
C THR A 486 -8.99 -12.03 10.34
N ILE A 487 -9.87 -11.48 11.16
CA ILE A 487 -9.55 -10.43 12.15
C ILE A 487 -10.38 -10.69 13.41
N ASN A 488 -9.80 -10.56 14.60
CA ASN A 488 -10.46 -10.82 15.87
C ASN A 488 -11.22 -12.16 15.91
N ASN A 489 -10.60 -13.22 15.36
CA ASN A 489 -11.20 -14.57 15.22
C ASN A 489 -12.47 -14.64 14.34
N LYS A 490 -12.86 -13.57 13.67
CA LYS A 490 -13.96 -13.56 12.70
C LYS A 490 -13.40 -13.70 11.30
N GLU A 491 -13.88 -14.69 10.54
CA GLU A 491 -13.47 -14.95 9.16
C GLU A 491 -14.47 -14.35 8.18
N TYR A 492 -13.97 -13.63 7.19
CA TYR A 492 -14.70 -13.06 6.05
C TYR A 492 -14.22 -13.77 4.78
N LYS A 493 -15.09 -14.57 4.16
CA LYS A 493 -14.82 -15.25 2.88
C LYS A 493 -15.32 -14.41 1.73
N LEU A 494 -14.47 -14.18 0.75
CA LEU A 494 -14.80 -13.39 -0.43
C LEU A 494 -15.00 -14.29 -1.65
N ALA A 495 -15.98 -13.94 -2.49
CA ALA A 495 -16.07 -14.51 -3.83
C ALA A 495 -14.88 -14.03 -4.68
N ASP A 496 -14.47 -14.83 -5.67
CA ASP A 496 -13.26 -14.54 -6.48
C ASP A 496 -13.38 -13.24 -7.28
N ASP A 497 -14.60 -12.80 -7.60
CA ASP A 497 -14.91 -11.55 -8.30
C ASP A 497 -15.22 -10.39 -7.33
N GLN A 498 -15.29 -10.64 -6.03
CA GLN A 498 -15.59 -9.62 -5.03
C GLN A 498 -14.41 -8.66 -4.84
N THR A 499 -14.67 -7.36 -5.00
CA THR A 499 -13.64 -6.30 -4.95
C THR A 499 -13.57 -5.56 -3.62
N THR A 500 -14.56 -5.72 -2.75
CA THR A 500 -14.61 -5.02 -1.46
C THR A 500 -14.97 -5.99 -0.33
N CYS A 501 -14.44 -5.72 0.87
CA CYS A 501 -14.80 -6.41 2.09
C CYS A 501 -15.04 -5.39 3.20
N GLU A 502 -16.19 -5.43 3.83
CA GLU A 502 -16.50 -4.61 4.99
C GLU A 502 -16.30 -5.41 6.28
N ILE A 503 -15.47 -4.85 7.17
CA ILE A 503 -15.14 -5.43 8.47
C ILE A 503 -15.75 -4.55 9.54
N VAL A 504 -16.67 -5.07 10.31
CA VAL A 504 -17.47 -4.34 11.31
C VAL A 504 -17.16 -4.78 12.73
N GLY A 505 -17.49 -3.93 13.71
CA GLY A 505 -17.36 -4.24 15.13
C GLY A 505 -15.93 -4.13 15.65
N LEU A 506 -15.12 -3.27 15.06
CA LEU A 506 -13.76 -2.98 15.51
C LEU A 506 -13.77 -1.89 16.58
N ALA A 507 -12.77 -1.89 17.47
CA ALA A 507 -12.54 -0.77 18.38
C ALA A 507 -11.92 0.41 17.61
N GLU A 508 -12.27 1.62 17.99
CA GLU A 508 -11.76 2.83 17.37
C GLU A 508 -10.26 3.06 17.67
N ASN A 509 -9.60 3.84 16.81
CA ASN A 509 -8.21 4.25 16.96
C ASN A 509 -7.30 3.09 17.38
N THR A 510 -7.57 1.91 16.83
CA THR A 510 -6.91 0.65 17.20
C THR A 510 -6.26 0.04 15.97
N LYS A 511 -5.03 -0.44 16.14
CA LYS A 511 -4.30 -1.16 15.11
C LYS A 511 -4.60 -2.66 15.20
N TYR A 512 -4.98 -3.24 14.07
CA TYR A 512 -5.23 -4.65 13.90
C TYR A 512 -4.30 -5.23 12.83
N TYR A 513 -4.06 -6.52 12.90
CA TYR A 513 -3.39 -7.30 11.86
C TYR A 513 -4.36 -8.37 11.35
N ALA A 514 -4.98 -8.11 10.21
CA ALA A 514 -5.82 -9.10 9.57
C ALA A 514 -4.97 -10.16 8.87
N THR A 515 -5.26 -11.43 9.10
CA THR A 515 -4.65 -12.53 8.34
C THR A 515 -5.42 -12.69 7.05
N VAL A 516 -4.72 -12.57 5.91
CA VAL A 516 -5.28 -12.78 4.58
C VAL A 516 -4.72 -14.07 4.02
N LYS A 517 -5.61 -15.00 3.64
CA LYS A 517 -5.27 -16.25 2.95
C LYS A 517 -5.87 -16.24 1.56
N TYR A 518 -5.10 -16.72 0.59
CA TYR A 518 -5.59 -16.83 -0.79
C TYR A 518 -4.77 -17.84 -1.58
N THR A 519 -5.31 -18.29 -2.70
CA THR A 519 -4.60 -19.10 -3.70
C THR A 519 -4.29 -18.22 -4.91
N SER A 520 -3.07 -18.25 -5.41
CA SER A 520 -2.69 -17.60 -6.66
C SER A 520 -1.75 -18.50 -7.45
N GLU A 521 -2.04 -18.70 -8.73
CA GLU A 521 -1.25 -19.57 -9.62
C GLU A 521 -1.01 -20.99 -9.08
N GLY A 522 -1.98 -21.54 -8.35
CA GLY A 522 -1.93 -22.89 -7.78
C GLY A 522 -1.25 -22.98 -6.41
N GLU A 523 -0.65 -21.91 -5.91
CA GLU A 523 0.02 -21.84 -4.61
C GLU A 523 -0.84 -21.15 -3.57
N ASN A 524 -0.81 -21.61 -2.32
CA ASN A 524 -1.52 -21.02 -1.20
C ASN A 524 -0.62 -20.06 -0.45
N TYR A 525 -1.13 -18.86 -0.21
CA TYR A 525 -0.42 -17.81 0.50
C TYR A 525 -1.16 -17.41 1.77
N THR A 526 -0.39 -17.11 2.80
CA THR A 526 -0.86 -16.48 4.04
C THR A 526 -0.03 -15.22 4.25
N THR A 527 -0.69 -14.09 4.48
CA THR A 527 -0.02 -12.82 4.73
C THR A 527 -0.81 -12.01 5.74
N THR A 528 -0.27 -10.90 6.19
CA THR A 528 -0.93 -9.98 7.12
C THR A 528 -1.17 -8.63 6.48
N LEU A 529 -2.32 -8.03 6.80
CA LEU A 529 -2.69 -6.68 6.40
C LEU A 529 -2.85 -5.84 7.68
N PRO A 530 -2.00 -4.83 7.90
CA PRO A 530 -2.20 -3.88 8.98
C PRO A 530 -3.42 -3.00 8.68
N ILE A 531 -4.28 -2.84 9.67
CA ILE A 531 -5.50 -2.03 9.62
C ILE A 531 -5.48 -1.12 10.84
N VAL A 532 -5.67 0.17 10.63
CA VAL A 532 -5.85 1.15 11.72
C VAL A 532 -7.23 1.74 11.56
N THR A 533 -8.08 1.57 12.59
CA THR A 533 -9.41 2.18 12.61
C THR A 533 -9.33 3.68 12.87
N ASN A 534 -10.28 4.42 12.31
CA ASN A 534 -10.38 5.86 12.55
C ASN A 534 -10.66 6.15 14.02
N LYS A 535 -10.30 7.34 14.47
CA LYS A 535 -10.70 7.81 15.79
C LYS A 535 -12.16 8.21 15.75
N TYR A 536 -12.94 7.79 16.76
CA TYR A 536 -14.31 8.26 16.94
C TYR A 536 -14.29 9.66 17.52
N TYR A 537 -14.80 10.59 16.75
CA TYR A 537 -15.00 11.96 17.20
C TYR A 537 -16.46 12.14 17.57
N HIS A 538 -16.68 12.52 18.81
CA HIS A 538 -17.97 12.87 19.35
C HIS A 538 -17.77 13.99 20.36
N GLY A 539 -18.85 14.66 20.68
CA GLY A 539 -18.77 15.72 21.67
C GLY A 539 -20.07 16.46 21.83
N VAL A 540 -19.99 17.50 22.59
CA VAL A 540 -21.07 18.44 22.83
C VAL A 540 -20.58 19.85 22.50
N ASP A 541 -21.19 20.46 21.51
CA ASP A 541 -20.99 21.89 21.26
C ASP A 541 -21.87 22.67 22.25
N ILE A 542 -21.25 23.53 23.03
CA ILE A 542 -21.91 24.32 24.04
C ILE A 542 -22.27 25.67 23.48
N VAL A 543 -23.57 25.93 23.37
CA VAL A 543 -24.12 27.22 22.96
C VAL A 543 -24.70 27.92 24.17
N PRO A 544 -24.09 29.02 24.63
CA PRO A 544 -24.60 29.75 25.78
C PRO A 544 -25.93 30.42 25.50
N THR A 545 -26.80 30.45 26.54
CA THR A 545 -28.03 31.24 26.58
C THR A 545 -27.96 32.20 27.79
N SER A 546 -28.93 33.09 27.95
CA SER A 546 -28.98 34.00 29.11
C SER A 546 -29.29 33.29 30.44
N ASP A 547 -29.93 32.12 30.37
CA ASP A 547 -30.38 31.33 31.51
C ASP A 547 -29.73 29.95 31.64
N GLY A 548 -28.66 29.68 30.79
CA GLY A 548 -28.01 28.41 30.79
C GLY A 548 -27.21 28.09 29.51
N PHE A 549 -27.31 26.83 29.05
CA PHE A 549 -26.57 26.33 27.89
C PHE A 549 -27.39 25.33 27.08
N ASN A 550 -27.29 25.39 25.76
CA ASN A 550 -27.72 24.33 24.86
C ASN A 550 -26.52 23.45 24.54
N PHE A 551 -26.64 22.15 24.78
CA PHE A 551 -25.66 21.13 24.47
C PHE A 551 -26.07 20.44 23.16
N ASN A 552 -25.39 20.77 22.07
CA ASN A 552 -25.61 20.13 20.77
C ASN A 552 -24.71 18.91 20.65
N ILE A 553 -25.32 17.73 20.60
CA ILE A 553 -24.62 16.43 20.62
C ILE A 553 -24.32 16.03 19.18
N TRP A 554 -23.07 15.70 18.91
CA TRP A 554 -22.62 15.30 17.58
C TRP A 554 -21.71 14.07 17.63
N ARG A 555 -21.64 13.31 16.50
CA ARG A 555 -20.83 12.11 16.35
C ARG A 555 -20.38 11.93 14.89
N THR A 556 -19.33 11.08 14.69
CA THR A 556 -18.78 10.74 13.37
C THR A 556 -18.98 9.28 12.96
N ASP A 557 -19.75 8.51 13.74
CA ASP A 557 -20.00 7.09 13.48
C ASP A 557 -21.46 6.75 13.75
N GLU A 558 -22.04 5.83 13.01
CA GLU A 558 -23.42 5.42 13.21
C GLU A 558 -23.55 4.17 14.09
N ILE A 559 -22.50 3.34 14.15
CA ILE A 559 -22.45 2.15 15.01
C ILE A 559 -22.12 2.54 16.45
N LEU A 560 -21.13 3.43 16.62
CA LEU A 560 -20.79 4.01 17.90
C LEU A 560 -21.64 5.27 18.15
N TYR A 561 -22.32 5.33 19.27
CA TYR A 561 -23.10 6.48 19.67
C TYR A 561 -22.98 6.77 21.17
N THR A 562 -23.16 8.03 21.53
CA THR A 562 -23.14 8.46 22.92
C THR A 562 -24.51 8.15 23.54
N SER A 563 -24.59 7.07 24.30
CA SER A 563 -25.84 6.60 24.90
C SER A 563 -26.24 7.36 26.17
N LYS A 564 -25.27 7.97 26.83
CA LYS A 564 -25.46 8.76 28.04
C LYS A 564 -24.40 9.83 28.19
N ILE A 565 -24.80 11.01 28.63
CA ILE A 565 -23.89 12.11 28.97
C ILE A 565 -24.18 12.54 30.42
N ILE A 566 -23.14 12.69 31.21
CA ILE A 566 -23.21 13.34 32.51
C ILE A 566 -22.47 14.67 32.34
N ALA A 567 -23.23 15.77 32.31
CA ALA A 567 -22.70 17.11 32.33
C ALA A 567 -22.65 17.60 33.80
N LYS A 568 -21.44 17.88 34.28
CA LYS A 568 -21.28 18.48 35.59
C LYS A 568 -21.00 19.98 35.43
N ILE A 569 -21.94 20.78 35.97
CA ILE A 569 -21.86 22.24 36.00
C ILE A 569 -21.67 22.66 37.45
N GLU A 570 -20.47 23.18 37.78
CA GLU A 570 -20.05 23.37 39.16
C GLU A 570 -20.24 22.08 39.98
N ASP A 571 -21.03 22.11 41.02
CA ASP A 571 -21.33 20.95 41.88
C ASP A 571 -22.60 20.16 41.48
N LYS A 572 -23.28 20.58 40.41
CA LYS A 572 -24.54 19.96 39.97
C LYS A 572 -24.33 19.07 38.75
N GLU A 573 -24.86 17.84 38.81
CA GLU A 573 -24.83 16.89 37.71
C GLU A 573 -26.15 16.91 36.95
N TYR A 574 -26.07 16.88 35.64
CA TYR A 574 -27.16 16.72 34.68
C TYR A 574 -26.96 15.41 33.93
N VAL A 575 -27.80 14.45 34.17
CA VAL A 575 -27.76 13.15 33.48
C VAL A 575 -28.66 13.25 32.24
N ILE A 576 -28.02 13.15 31.09
CA ILE A 576 -28.65 13.21 29.78
C ILE A 576 -28.70 11.82 29.21
N ASP A 577 -29.91 11.24 29.15
CA ASP A 577 -30.13 9.93 28.57
C ASP A 577 -30.31 10.05 27.06
N ASN A 578 -29.54 9.30 26.31
CA ASN A 578 -29.58 9.22 24.85
C ASN A 578 -29.50 7.74 24.41
N ALA A 579 -30.22 6.88 25.12
CA ALA A 579 -30.15 5.42 24.95
C ALA A 579 -30.44 4.94 23.52
N ASP A 580 -31.19 5.70 22.73
CA ASP A 580 -31.51 5.42 21.34
C ASP A 580 -30.59 6.15 20.34
N GLY A 581 -29.65 6.99 20.83
CA GLY A 581 -28.69 7.73 20.02
C GLY A 581 -29.27 8.84 19.14
N LYS A 582 -30.50 9.29 19.41
CA LYS A 582 -31.24 10.26 18.57
C LYS A 582 -31.32 11.67 19.14
N LEU A 583 -30.89 11.89 20.37
CA LEU A 583 -30.93 13.19 20.99
C LEU A 583 -29.87 14.11 20.33
N GLU A 584 -30.31 15.19 19.73
CA GLU A 584 -29.44 16.17 19.07
C GLU A 584 -29.09 17.34 19.97
N THR A 585 -30.04 17.78 20.83
CA THR A 585 -29.84 18.93 21.70
C THR A 585 -30.44 18.70 23.08
N TYR A 586 -29.70 19.08 24.12
CA TYR A 586 -30.20 19.12 25.51
C TYR A 586 -30.01 20.51 26.07
N ARG A 587 -31.06 21.08 26.66
CA ARG A 587 -31.06 22.44 27.23
C ARG A 587 -30.97 22.42 28.76
N VAL A 588 -29.94 23.07 29.29
CA VAL A 588 -29.80 23.39 30.70
C VAL A 588 -30.35 24.78 30.94
N LYS A 589 -31.23 24.94 31.89
CA LYS A 589 -31.83 26.22 32.29
C LYS A 589 -31.67 26.49 33.80
N GLY A 590 -31.90 27.75 34.19
CA GLY A 590 -31.93 28.18 35.58
C GLY A 590 -30.55 28.56 36.15
N LEU A 591 -29.63 28.89 35.26
CA LEU A 591 -28.37 29.54 35.61
C LEU A 591 -28.53 31.06 35.56
N PHE A 592 -27.60 31.77 36.18
CA PHE A 592 -27.61 33.26 36.18
C PHE A 592 -27.10 33.79 34.83
N LYS A 593 -27.73 34.90 34.41
CA LYS A 593 -27.32 35.69 33.25
C LYS A 593 -25.97 36.39 33.51
N ASP A 594 -25.10 36.42 32.51
CA ASP A 594 -23.80 37.11 32.59
C ASP A 594 -22.86 36.52 33.68
N ASP A 595 -22.85 35.21 33.82
CA ASP A 595 -22.06 34.53 34.83
C ASP A 595 -21.21 33.39 34.20
N THR A 596 -20.12 32.97 34.87
CA THR A 596 -19.16 31.99 34.39
C THR A 596 -19.36 30.67 35.16
N TYR A 597 -19.44 29.59 34.42
CA TYR A 597 -19.64 28.23 34.96
C TYR A 597 -18.54 27.30 34.46
N ARG A 598 -18.06 26.41 35.35
CA ARG A 598 -17.15 25.32 34.99
C ARG A 598 -17.96 24.11 34.63
N ILE A 599 -17.69 23.57 33.43
CA ILE A 599 -18.42 22.42 32.88
C ILE A 599 -17.45 21.33 32.51
N SER A 600 -17.75 20.10 32.92
CA SER A 600 -17.08 18.88 32.47
C SER A 600 -18.11 17.86 32.01
N PHE A 601 -17.67 16.95 31.12
CA PHE A 601 -18.53 15.90 30.57
C PHE A 601 -17.94 14.54 30.79
N THR A 602 -18.80 13.58 31.14
CA THR A 602 -18.49 12.15 31.05
C THR A 602 -19.51 11.52 30.09
N TYR A 603 -18.98 10.89 29.05
CA TYR A 603 -19.73 10.25 27.98
C TYR A 603 -19.71 8.74 28.16
N THR A 604 -20.84 8.06 28.07
CA THR A 604 -20.93 6.63 27.84
C THR A 604 -21.15 6.40 26.36
N VAL A 605 -20.18 5.84 25.67
CA VAL A 605 -20.24 5.48 24.23
C VAL A 605 -20.58 4.02 24.12
N THR A 606 -21.62 3.70 23.36
CA THR A 606 -22.13 2.34 23.18
C THR A 606 -22.01 1.92 21.71
N ASN A 607 -21.58 0.69 21.49
CA ASN A 607 -21.59 0.06 20.18
C ASN A 607 -22.96 -0.59 19.96
N SER A 608 -23.70 -0.14 18.93
CA SER A 608 -25.07 -0.61 18.64
C SER A 608 -25.15 -2.07 18.19
N GLU A 609 -24.05 -2.64 17.68
CA GLU A 609 -24.00 -4.03 17.22
C GLU A 609 -23.62 -5.01 18.34
N THR A 610 -22.65 -4.63 19.20
CA THR A 610 -22.16 -5.52 20.26
C THR A 610 -22.81 -5.27 21.61
N GLY A 611 -23.39 -4.08 21.83
CA GLY A 611 -23.90 -3.62 23.12
C GLY A 611 -22.82 -3.27 24.14
N GLU A 612 -21.55 -3.35 23.77
CA GLU A 612 -20.44 -2.97 24.63
C GLU A 612 -20.37 -1.44 24.79
N SER A 613 -20.03 -0.99 26.00
CA SER A 613 -19.94 0.44 26.31
C SER A 613 -18.61 0.76 27.00
N PHE A 614 -18.12 1.96 26.75
CA PHE A 614 -16.96 2.50 27.44
C PHE A 614 -17.18 3.97 27.82
N GLU A 615 -16.46 4.45 28.81
CA GLU A 615 -16.59 5.84 29.27
C GLU A 615 -15.42 6.71 28.81
N ARG A 616 -15.74 7.98 28.55
CA ARG A 616 -14.79 9.04 28.28
C ARG A 616 -15.12 10.25 29.12
N THR A 617 -14.09 10.90 29.68
CA THR A 617 -14.25 12.13 30.43
C THR A 617 -13.46 13.25 29.77
N GLU A 618 -14.09 14.39 29.58
CA GLU A 618 -13.42 15.63 29.16
C GLU A 618 -13.07 16.46 30.38
N ALA A 619 -11.92 17.13 30.30
CA ALA A 619 -11.48 18.05 31.33
C ALA A 619 -12.46 19.22 31.47
N GLU A 620 -12.60 19.71 32.72
CA GLU A 620 -13.40 20.87 33.06
C GLU A 620 -12.92 22.11 32.31
N LYS A 621 -13.83 22.89 31.76
CA LYS A 621 -13.61 24.14 31.06
C LYS A 621 -14.63 25.19 31.54
N GLU A 622 -14.22 26.47 31.45
CA GLU A 622 -15.09 27.60 31.79
C GLU A 622 -15.89 28.06 30.59
N TYR A 623 -17.20 28.29 30.83
CA TYR A 623 -18.15 28.81 29.84
C TYR A 623 -18.97 29.95 30.46
N HIS A 624 -19.27 30.96 29.67
CA HIS A 624 -19.96 32.13 30.13
C HIS A 624 -21.38 32.19 29.53
N THR A 625 -22.39 32.41 30.40
CA THR A 625 -23.78 32.62 29.95
C THR A 625 -23.90 34.01 29.30
N LEU A 626 -24.86 34.16 28.40
CA LEU A 626 -25.02 35.43 27.72
C LEU A 626 -25.53 36.54 28.68
N SER A 627 -25.03 37.76 28.45
CA SER A 627 -25.55 38.99 29.10
C SER A 627 -26.88 39.48 28.50
N TYR A 628 -27.34 38.82 27.44
CA TYR A 628 -28.58 39.15 26.72
C TYR A 628 -29.34 37.86 26.39
N SER A 629 -30.68 37.99 26.21
CA SER A 629 -31.55 36.89 25.83
C SER A 629 -31.61 36.79 24.30
N LEU A 630 -31.39 35.60 23.75
CA LEU A 630 -31.58 35.39 22.32
C LEU A 630 -33.08 35.31 21.99
N PRO A 631 -33.48 35.78 20.82
CA PRO A 631 -34.85 35.59 20.35
C PRO A 631 -35.22 34.12 20.26
N GLU A 632 -36.41 33.77 20.70
CA GLU A 632 -36.90 32.38 20.70
C GLU A 632 -38.27 32.29 19.99
N ILE A 633 -38.44 31.29 19.15
CA ILE A 633 -39.72 30.92 18.55
C ILE A 633 -40.39 29.94 19.52
N THR A 634 -41.39 30.38 20.31
CA THR A 634 -42.04 29.54 21.32
C THR A 634 -43.30 28.88 20.79
N ASP A 635 -43.87 29.32 19.69
CA ASP A 635 -44.95 28.68 18.98
C ASP A 635 -44.89 28.93 17.48
N PHE A 636 -45.11 27.91 16.69
CA PHE A 636 -45.37 28.04 15.25
C PHE A 636 -46.33 26.90 14.84
N ASN A 637 -47.53 27.26 14.47
CA ASN A 637 -48.55 26.28 14.08
C ASN A 637 -49.38 26.78 12.89
N LEU A 638 -49.98 25.81 12.17
CA LEU A 638 -50.74 26.09 10.95
C LEU A 638 -52.21 25.66 11.17
N LYS A 639 -53.16 26.50 10.70
CA LYS A 639 -54.58 26.18 10.71
C LYS A 639 -55.22 26.39 9.34
N LYS A 640 -55.82 25.32 8.77
CA LYS A 640 -56.64 25.44 7.57
C LYS A 640 -57.88 26.32 7.84
N ARG A 641 -58.28 27.14 6.86
CA ARG A 641 -59.49 27.94 6.85
C ARG A 641 -60.24 27.78 5.53
N ALA A 642 -61.53 28.02 5.55
CA ALA A 642 -62.36 27.97 4.34
C ALA A 642 -61.87 28.96 3.27
N GLY A 643 -62.03 28.63 1.99
CA GLY A 643 -61.63 29.43 0.84
C GLY A 643 -60.13 29.43 0.58
N ASN A 644 -59.53 28.24 0.62
CA ASN A 644 -58.11 28.03 0.30
C ASN A 644 -57.13 28.93 1.09
N LYS A 645 -57.37 29.04 2.39
CA LYS A 645 -56.57 29.88 3.28
C LYS A 645 -55.87 29.02 4.33
N VAL A 646 -54.60 29.34 4.60
CA VAL A 646 -53.80 28.78 5.71
C VAL A 646 -53.38 29.93 6.63
N VAL A 647 -53.70 29.82 7.90
CA VAL A 647 -53.28 30.79 8.94
C VAL A 647 -52.10 30.17 9.67
N ALA A 648 -50.93 30.77 9.55
CA ALA A 648 -49.78 30.50 10.39
C ALA A 648 -49.84 31.37 11.63
N ASN A 649 -49.85 30.76 12.80
CA ASN A 649 -49.73 31.46 14.08
C ASN A 649 -48.33 31.24 14.60
N TYR A 650 -47.77 32.26 15.24
CA TYR A 650 -46.43 32.22 15.79
C TYR A 650 -46.29 33.09 17.03
N THR A 651 -45.38 32.74 17.90
CA THR A 651 -44.96 33.57 19.03
C THR A 651 -43.44 33.66 18.99
N ILE A 652 -42.93 34.87 18.96
CA ILE A 652 -41.52 35.19 18.99
C ILE A 652 -41.26 35.96 20.29
N GLU A 653 -40.45 35.40 21.17
CA GLU A 653 -39.99 36.12 22.37
C GLU A 653 -38.68 36.84 22.03
N ASP A 654 -38.61 38.15 22.24
CA ASP A 654 -37.48 39.00 21.98
C ASP A 654 -37.34 40.00 23.13
N GLU A 655 -36.84 39.51 24.26
CA GLU A 655 -36.78 40.30 25.52
C GLU A 655 -35.87 41.52 25.38
N ASP A 656 -34.75 41.36 24.70
CA ASP A 656 -33.71 42.41 24.54
C ASP A 656 -33.81 43.19 23.20
N GLY A 657 -34.85 42.92 22.38
CA GLY A 657 -35.13 43.67 21.15
C GLY A 657 -34.09 43.45 20.04
N LEU A 658 -33.56 42.25 19.90
CA LEU A 658 -32.51 41.92 18.95
C LEU A 658 -33.02 41.61 17.54
N VAL A 659 -34.30 41.31 17.37
CA VAL A 659 -34.88 40.86 16.09
C VAL A 659 -34.84 42.00 15.06
N THR A 660 -34.21 41.68 13.92
CA THR A 660 -34.12 42.60 12.78
C THR A 660 -35.14 42.32 11.68
N SER A 661 -35.52 41.08 11.48
CA SER A 661 -36.56 40.67 10.54
C SER A 661 -37.14 39.29 10.89
N ALA A 662 -38.41 39.06 10.47
CA ALA A 662 -39.03 37.73 10.52
C ALA A 662 -39.75 37.45 9.20
N TYR A 663 -39.72 36.19 8.76
CA TYR A 663 -40.40 35.73 7.55
C TYR A 663 -40.80 34.25 7.65
N ILE A 664 -41.82 33.88 6.92
CA ILE A 664 -42.17 32.47 6.74
C ILE A 664 -41.69 32.01 5.37
N MET A 665 -40.87 30.99 5.33
CA MET A 665 -40.57 30.29 4.09
C MET A 665 -41.74 29.44 3.71
N HIS A 666 -42.36 29.72 2.57
CA HIS A 666 -43.48 28.91 2.01
C HIS A 666 -43.00 28.31 0.68
N ASN A 667 -42.85 27.00 0.60
CA ASN A 667 -42.31 26.29 -0.56
C ASN A 667 -41.00 26.88 -1.12
N GLY A 668 -40.13 27.39 -0.23
CA GLY A 668 -38.86 28.01 -0.59
C GLY A 668 -38.92 29.49 -0.87
N GLU A 669 -40.10 30.14 -0.88
CA GLU A 669 -40.25 31.57 -1.04
C GLU A 669 -40.39 32.29 0.31
N LYS A 670 -39.73 33.43 0.45
CA LYS A 670 -39.78 34.27 1.67
C LYS A 670 -41.03 35.12 1.71
N VAL A 671 -41.83 34.99 2.75
CA VAL A 671 -42.97 35.86 3.04
C VAL A 671 -42.71 36.63 4.34
N LYS A 672 -42.45 37.92 4.25
CA LYS A 672 -42.16 38.75 5.42
C LYS A 672 -43.37 38.81 6.37
N VAL A 673 -43.12 38.69 7.66
CA VAL A 673 -44.13 38.81 8.71
C VAL A 673 -43.66 39.77 9.79
N GLU A 674 -44.61 40.35 10.51
CA GLU A 674 -44.29 41.26 11.63
C GLU A 674 -44.32 40.48 12.96
N VAL A 675 -43.27 40.70 13.76
CA VAL A 675 -43.05 39.97 15.03
C VAL A 675 -44.24 40.09 15.97
N ALA A 676 -44.81 41.32 16.05
CA ALA A 676 -45.89 41.65 16.96
C ALA A 676 -47.27 41.08 16.53
N ASP A 677 -47.46 40.74 15.25
CA ASP A 677 -48.79 40.27 14.76
C ASP A 677 -49.16 38.87 15.22
N GLY A 678 -48.21 38.02 15.51
CA GLY A 678 -48.40 36.68 15.98
C GLY A 678 -49.16 35.73 15.02
N LYS A 679 -49.47 36.19 13.82
CA LYS A 679 -50.16 35.43 12.80
C LYS A 679 -49.98 35.98 11.40
N TYR A 680 -49.97 35.14 10.39
CA TYR A 680 -50.01 35.52 8.97
C TYR A 680 -51.04 34.60 8.25
N THR A 681 -51.76 35.18 7.27
CA THR A 681 -52.76 34.43 6.50
C THR A 681 -52.31 34.34 5.05
N PHE A 682 -52.00 33.12 4.62
CA PHE A 682 -51.81 32.80 3.21
C PHE A 682 -53.16 32.61 2.53
N SER A 683 -53.31 33.20 1.35
CA SER A 683 -54.50 33.06 0.49
C SER A 683 -54.11 32.18 -0.71
N ASP A 684 -55.14 31.52 -1.31
CA ASP A 684 -54.97 30.70 -2.53
C ASP A 684 -54.04 29.47 -2.38
N ILE A 685 -53.98 28.93 -1.17
CA ILE A 685 -53.22 27.71 -0.83
C ILE A 685 -54.12 26.49 -0.95
N ASP A 686 -54.04 25.78 -2.04
CA ASP A 686 -54.81 24.56 -2.28
C ASP A 686 -54.17 23.31 -1.67
N VAL A 687 -54.39 23.10 -0.39
CA VAL A 687 -53.88 21.93 0.36
C VAL A 687 -54.60 20.62 0.05
N GLU A 688 -55.67 20.65 -0.77
CA GLU A 688 -56.35 19.42 -1.19
C GLU A 688 -55.68 18.78 -2.42
N SER A 689 -54.96 19.60 -3.22
CA SER A 689 -54.31 19.11 -4.45
C SER A 689 -52.78 19.16 -4.42
N SER A 690 -52.14 19.78 -3.43
CA SER A 690 -50.71 19.90 -3.34
C SER A 690 -50.20 19.99 -1.90
N ARG A 691 -48.97 19.50 -1.68
CA ARG A 691 -48.27 19.64 -0.40
C ARG A 691 -47.58 20.97 -0.33
N HIS A 692 -47.75 21.65 0.79
CA HIS A 692 -47.07 22.94 1.05
C HIS A 692 -46.21 22.84 2.29
N SER A 693 -45.00 23.40 2.25
CA SER A 693 -44.10 23.50 3.39
C SER A 693 -44.04 24.94 3.93
N PHE A 694 -43.93 25.04 5.24
CA PHE A 694 -43.90 26.36 5.96
C PHE A 694 -42.85 26.29 7.07
N LYS A 695 -41.98 27.27 7.16
CA LYS A 695 -40.96 27.39 8.20
C LYS A 695 -40.81 28.84 8.60
N LEU A 696 -40.92 29.16 9.87
CA LEU A 696 -40.71 30.50 10.39
C LEU A 696 -39.17 30.72 10.58
N VAL A 697 -38.68 31.83 10.12
CA VAL A 697 -37.28 32.24 10.28
C VAL A 697 -37.27 33.64 10.88
N VAL A 698 -36.50 33.80 11.94
CA VAL A 698 -36.30 35.11 12.61
C VAL A 698 -34.85 35.47 12.51
N GLU A 699 -34.52 36.55 11.86
CA GLU A 699 -33.18 37.12 11.76
C GLU A 699 -32.98 38.16 12.87
N TYR A 700 -31.86 38.15 13.54
CA TYR A 700 -31.52 39.06 14.61
C TYR A 700 -30.07 39.45 14.56
N GLU A 701 -29.69 40.50 15.28
CA GLU A 701 -28.30 40.95 15.42
C GLU A 701 -27.95 40.97 16.90
N THR A 702 -26.85 40.27 17.22
CA THR A 702 -26.32 40.24 18.58
C THR A 702 -25.70 41.59 18.97
N PRO A 703 -25.58 41.92 20.25
CA PRO A 703 -24.99 43.20 20.68
C PRO A 703 -23.60 43.49 20.18
N ASP A 704 -22.83 42.49 19.77
CA ASP A 704 -21.52 42.59 19.12
C ASP A 704 -21.60 42.77 17.58
N GLY A 705 -22.81 42.97 17.04
CA GLY A 705 -23.05 43.28 15.63
C GLY A 705 -23.01 42.10 14.68
N LYS A 706 -23.17 40.85 15.21
CA LYS A 706 -23.18 39.68 14.37
C LYS A 706 -24.60 39.29 13.97
N PRO A 707 -24.89 39.18 12.66
CA PRO A 707 -26.19 38.70 12.20
C PRO A 707 -26.33 37.18 12.48
N GLN A 708 -27.47 36.80 12.99
CA GLN A 708 -27.85 35.42 13.34
C GLN A 708 -29.28 35.13 12.92
N LYS A 709 -29.72 33.90 12.97
CA LYS A 709 -31.11 33.49 12.77
C LYS A 709 -31.51 32.35 13.69
N VAL A 710 -32.79 32.31 14.05
CA VAL A 710 -33.46 31.16 14.66
C VAL A 710 -34.57 30.68 13.73
N GLU A 711 -34.76 29.40 13.61
CA GLU A 711 -35.72 28.80 12.70
C GLU A 711 -36.64 27.85 13.47
N SER A 712 -37.93 27.77 13.08
CA SER A 712 -38.85 26.75 13.56
C SER A 712 -38.59 25.40 12.85
N GLU A 713 -39.22 24.36 13.37
CA GLU A 713 -39.43 23.15 12.57
C GLU A 713 -40.19 23.48 11.28
N GLU A 714 -39.97 22.70 10.23
CA GLU A 714 -40.74 22.82 9.00
C GLU A 714 -42.04 22.06 9.14
N LEU A 715 -43.14 22.78 9.00
CA LEU A 715 -44.49 22.24 9.02
C LEU A 715 -45.00 22.04 7.59
N THR A 716 -45.74 20.93 7.37
CA THR A 716 -46.31 20.63 6.07
C THR A 716 -47.81 20.46 6.15
N LEU A 717 -48.53 20.93 5.13
CA LEU A 717 -49.96 20.73 4.95
C LEU A 717 -50.24 20.23 3.52
N GLY A 718 -51.21 19.35 3.38
CA GLY A 718 -51.58 18.73 2.11
C GLY A 718 -50.93 17.36 1.91
N GLU A 719 -51.50 16.60 1.02
CA GLU A 719 -50.98 15.29 0.65
C GLU A 719 -50.03 15.39 -0.54
N GLU A 720 -49.12 14.44 -0.66
CA GLU A 720 -48.22 14.37 -1.81
C GLU A 720 -49.03 13.97 -3.05
N HIS A 721 -49.02 14.85 -4.08
CA HIS A 721 -49.74 14.58 -5.31
C HIS A 721 -49.11 13.36 -6.03
N VAL A 722 -49.87 12.29 -6.14
CA VAL A 722 -49.49 11.15 -6.95
C VAL A 722 -49.68 11.50 -8.44
N HIS A 723 -48.63 11.64 -9.19
CA HIS A 723 -48.69 11.98 -10.60
C HIS A 723 -49.35 10.89 -11.43
N GLU A 724 -50.45 11.21 -12.09
CA GLU A 724 -51.07 10.38 -13.12
C GLU A 724 -50.51 10.82 -14.48
N TRP A 725 -49.53 10.08 -14.94
CA TRP A 725 -48.76 10.43 -16.13
C TRP A 725 -49.44 10.07 -17.44
N VAL A 726 -49.44 11.00 -18.40
CA VAL A 726 -49.68 10.74 -19.80
C VAL A 726 -48.31 10.51 -20.42
N GLU A 727 -48.14 9.40 -21.13
CA GLU A 727 -46.88 9.02 -21.74
C GLU A 727 -46.42 10.04 -22.81
N ALA A 728 -45.09 10.18 -22.95
CA ALA A 728 -44.49 11.11 -23.89
C ALA A 728 -44.93 10.75 -25.34
N THR A 729 -45.20 11.79 -26.10
CA THR A 729 -45.47 11.67 -27.54
C THR A 729 -44.26 12.13 -28.38
N CYS A 730 -44.37 12.05 -29.70
CA CYS A 730 -43.28 12.56 -30.54
C CYS A 730 -42.99 14.06 -30.34
N THR A 731 -43.95 14.83 -29.86
CA THR A 731 -43.89 16.29 -29.77
C THR A 731 -44.06 16.83 -28.37
N ALA A 732 -44.40 15.99 -27.39
CA ALA A 732 -44.62 16.42 -26.03
C ALA A 732 -43.95 15.44 -25.06
N PRO A 733 -43.33 15.91 -23.98
CA PRO A 733 -42.79 15.09 -22.93
C PRO A 733 -43.89 14.38 -22.14
N LYS A 734 -43.57 13.42 -21.34
CA LYS A 734 -44.46 12.78 -20.36
C LYS A 734 -45.01 13.84 -19.42
N THR A 735 -46.31 13.97 -19.34
CA THR A 735 -46.96 15.07 -18.63
C THR A 735 -48.02 14.56 -17.67
N CYS A 736 -48.02 15.09 -16.46
CA CYS A 736 -49.06 14.75 -15.48
C CYS A 736 -50.41 15.35 -15.88
N LYS A 737 -51.48 14.54 -15.89
CA LYS A 737 -52.83 14.96 -16.27
C LYS A 737 -53.38 16.06 -15.41
N THR A 738 -53.03 16.06 -14.12
CA THR A 738 -53.68 16.90 -13.09
C THR A 738 -52.87 18.18 -12.85
N CYS A 739 -51.54 18.13 -12.78
CA CYS A 739 -50.74 19.30 -12.41
C CYS A 739 -49.89 19.88 -13.56
N GLY A 740 -49.84 19.20 -14.70
CA GLY A 740 -49.08 19.69 -15.87
C GLY A 740 -47.57 19.52 -15.74
N ALA A 741 -47.05 18.95 -14.65
CA ALA A 741 -45.61 18.65 -14.51
C ALA A 741 -45.14 17.74 -15.63
N THR A 742 -43.92 17.96 -16.11
CA THR A 742 -43.31 17.16 -17.19
C THR A 742 -42.10 16.38 -16.72
N GLU A 743 -41.93 15.16 -17.24
CA GLU A 743 -40.78 14.28 -16.97
C GLU A 743 -40.16 13.81 -18.28
N GLY A 744 -38.84 14.01 -18.42
CA GLY A 744 -38.11 13.67 -19.65
C GLY A 744 -38.36 14.65 -20.81
N GLU A 745 -38.02 14.21 -22.01
CA GLU A 745 -38.19 14.97 -23.26
C GLU A 745 -39.22 14.30 -24.17
N ALA A 746 -39.70 15.01 -25.20
CA ALA A 746 -40.53 14.44 -26.23
C ALA A 746 -39.76 13.33 -26.98
N LEU A 747 -40.42 12.24 -27.34
CA LEU A 747 -39.81 11.09 -28.00
C LEU A 747 -39.16 11.34 -29.36
N GLY A 748 -39.44 12.50 -29.96
CA GLY A 748 -39.04 12.82 -31.34
C GLY A 748 -39.71 11.94 -32.37
N HIS A 749 -39.59 12.29 -33.60
CA HIS A 749 -40.12 11.51 -34.72
C HIS A 749 -39.11 10.43 -35.14
N ASP A 750 -39.62 9.20 -35.27
CA ASP A 750 -38.87 8.08 -35.83
C ASP A 750 -39.26 7.91 -37.31
N TRP A 751 -38.48 8.52 -38.20
CA TRP A 751 -38.83 8.66 -39.58
C TRP A 751 -38.47 7.42 -40.40
N LYS A 752 -39.48 6.85 -41.03
CA LYS A 752 -39.28 5.91 -42.15
C LYS A 752 -39.14 6.71 -43.42
N GLU A 753 -38.08 6.49 -44.17
CA GLU A 753 -37.79 7.23 -45.39
C GLU A 753 -38.89 7.10 -46.45
N ALA A 754 -39.02 8.17 -47.26
CA ALA A 754 -40.00 8.21 -48.33
C ALA A 754 -39.76 7.12 -49.40
N THR A 755 -40.83 6.53 -49.89
CA THR A 755 -40.82 5.56 -50.98
C THR A 755 -41.60 6.10 -52.19
N THR A 756 -41.63 5.36 -53.26
CA THR A 756 -42.46 5.72 -54.45
C THR A 756 -43.94 5.64 -54.16
N GLU A 757 -44.37 5.02 -53.09
CA GLU A 757 -45.76 4.81 -52.70
C GLU A 757 -46.23 5.72 -51.57
N ALA A 758 -45.30 6.14 -50.71
CA ALA A 758 -45.58 6.95 -49.52
C ALA A 758 -44.51 7.98 -49.25
N PRO A 759 -44.89 9.17 -48.71
CA PRO A 759 -43.93 10.17 -48.22
C PRO A 759 -43.20 9.69 -46.96
N LYS A 760 -42.13 10.36 -46.54
CA LYS A 760 -41.43 10.10 -45.28
C LYS A 760 -42.43 10.18 -44.14
N THR A 761 -42.60 9.09 -43.41
CA THR A 761 -43.67 8.92 -42.44
C THR A 761 -43.08 8.50 -41.06
N CYS A 762 -43.47 9.15 -39.98
CA CYS A 762 -43.08 8.76 -38.67
C CYS A 762 -43.74 7.42 -38.28
N THR A 763 -42.96 6.46 -37.84
CA THR A 763 -43.43 5.11 -37.45
C THR A 763 -44.25 5.13 -36.18
N ARG A 764 -44.07 6.16 -35.30
CA ARG A 764 -44.73 6.30 -34.00
C ARG A 764 -46.07 7.03 -34.08
N CYS A 765 -46.14 8.14 -34.79
CA CYS A 765 -47.34 9.00 -34.79
C CYS A 765 -48.03 9.18 -36.15
N GLY A 766 -47.46 8.64 -37.24
CA GLY A 766 -48.01 8.74 -38.53
C GLY A 766 -47.84 10.10 -39.24
N ALA A 767 -47.19 11.07 -38.62
CA ALA A 767 -46.86 12.34 -39.24
C ALA A 767 -46.03 12.13 -40.51
N THR A 768 -46.27 12.92 -41.54
CA THR A 768 -45.57 12.84 -42.83
C THR A 768 -44.75 14.09 -43.11
N GLU A 769 -43.55 13.90 -43.71
CA GLU A 769 -42.67 15.00 -44.14
C GLU A 769 -42.22 14.78 -45.59
N GLY A 770 -42.35 15.84 -46.41
CA GLY A 770 -41.96 15.79 -47.82
C GLY A 770 -42.95 15.06 -48.72
N GLU A 771 -42.59 14.86 -50.00
CA GLU A 771 -43.39 14.17 -51.00
C GLU A 771 -42.82 12.79 -51.30
N LYS A 772 -43.60 11.93 -52.00
CA LYS A 772 -43.16 10.60 -52.44
C LYS A 772 -42.02 10.71 -53.44
N LEU A 773 -41.16 9.73 -53.50
CA LEU A 773 -40.06 9.67 -54.44
C LEU A 773 -40.63 9.49 -55.89
N PRO A 774 -40.11 10.21 -56.93
CA PRO A 774 -40.57 10.09 -58.29
C PRO A 774 -40.21 8.72 -58.88
N THR A 775 -41.15 8.14 -59.63
CA THR A 775 -40.95 6.88 -60.35
C THR A 775 -40.10 7.10 -61.62
N GLU A 776 -38.86 6.64 -61.59
CA GLU A 776 -38.03 6.69 -62.84
C GLU A 776 -38.41 5.64 -63.83
N LYS A 777 -38.56 6.08 -65.14
CA LYS A 777 -38.58 5.20 -66.29
C LYS A 777 -37.18 4.79 -66.72
N PRO A 778 -36.96 3.55 -67.18
CA PRO A 778 -35.63 3.00 -67.44
C PRO A 778 -34.97 3.59 -68.67
N LYS A 779 -33.75 4.06 -68.62
CA LYS A 779 -32.89 4.25 -69.81
C LYS A 779 -31.58 3.49 -69.66
N LYS A 780 -31.25 2.88 -70.81
CA LYS A 780 -30.14 1.94 -71.03
C LYS A 780 -28.73 2.45 -70.79
N ASN A 781 -27.91 1.53 -70.37
CA ASN A 781 -26.44 1.39 -70.51
C ASN A 781 -25.61 2.50 -71.14
N CYS A 782 -24.61 2.97 -70.55
CA CYS A 782 -23.23 2.85 -71.06
C CYS A 782 -22.16 2.99 -70.07
N LYS A 783 -21.06 2.27 -70.29
CA LYS A 783 -19.86 1.98 -69.45
C LYS A 783 -19.03 3.19 -69.17
N LYS A 784 -18.32 3.08 -68.09
CA LYS A 784 -16.87 3.33 -67.84
C LYS A 784 -16.50 4.44 -66.84
N THR A 785 -15.75 3.95 -65.89
CA THR A 785 -14.46 4.41 -65.40
C THR A 785 -14.46 5.40 -64.25
N SER A 786 -14.02 4.83 -63.12
CA SER A 786 -12.98 5.24 -62.16
C SER A 786 -12.90 6.73 -61.75
N LEU A 787 -12.89 6.95 -60.49
CA LEU A 787 -11.82 7.48 -59.65
C LEU A 787 -12.39 8.11 -58.38
N ILE A 788 -11.97 7.56 -57.26
CA ILE A 788 -11.42 8.18 -56.07
C ILE A 788 -11.85 9.64 -55.83
N SER A 789 -12.47 9.85 -54.68
CA SER A 789 -12.06 10.90 -53.76
C SER A 789 -12.75 10.79 -52.43
N ILE A 790 -11.97 10.51 -51.46
CA ILE A 790 -11.94 10.96 -50.07
C ILE A 790 -12.70 12.28 -49.86
N LEU A 791 -13.59 12.32 -48.89
CA LEU A 791 -13.75 13.52 -48.07
C LEU A 791 -14.08 13.18 -46.63
N VAL A 792 -13.12 13.55 -45.84
CA VAL A 792 -13.11 13.83 -44.42
C VAL A 792 -14.07 15.00 -44.13
N SER A 793 -14.81 14.89 -43.09
CA SER A 793 -15.27 16.09 -42.32
C SER A 793 -15.39 15.69 -40.85
N LEU A 794 -14.49 16.14 -40.18
CA LEU A 794 -14.30 17.01 -39.03
C LEU A 794 -15.50 17.86 -38.66
N THR A 795 -15.92 17.79 -37.43
CA THR A 795 -16.36 18.89 -36.57
C THR A 795 -16.10 18.42 -35.10
N VAL A 796 -15.14 18.85 -34.39
CA VAL A 796 -14.83 20.18 -33.78
C VAL A 796 -16.01 20.73 -33.00
N LEU A 797 -15.81 20.76 -31.71
CA LEU A 797 -16.06 21.87 -30.78
C LEU A 797 -15.48 21.45 -29.42
N ALA A 798 -14.43 21.95 -28.97
CA ALA A 798 -14.01 23.32 -28.61
C ALA A 798 -14.93 23.97 -27.57
N GLY A 799 -14.30 24.36 -26.56
CA GLY A 799 -14.74 25.39 -25.61
C GLY A 799 -14.13 25.10 -24.26
N CYS A 800 -12.97 25.59 -24.06
CA CYS A 800 -12.62 26.90 -23.45
C CYS A 800 -12.77 26.84 -21.93
N LEU A 801 -11.95 27.32 -21.13
CA LEU A 801 -10.85 28.34 -21.04
C LEU A 801 -10.32 28.22 -19.60
N VAL A 802 -9.04 28.12 -19.43
CA VAL A 802 -8.09 29.23 -19.12
C VAL A 802 -8.50 30.10 -17.95
N ILE A 803 -7.63 30.15 -16.95
CA ILE A 803 -6.95 31.37 -16.44
C ILE A 803 -6.19 30.98 -15.17
N ARG A 804 -4.86 30.95 -15.23
CA ARG A 804 -3.92 31.97 -14.69
C ARG A 804 -4.07 32.27 -13.19
N LYS A 805 -3.10 32.18 -12.45
CA LYS A 805 -1.72 32.69 -12.31
C LYS A 805 -1.40 33.03 -10.85
N LYS A 806 -0.17 32.71 -10.48
CA LYS A 806 0.69 33.47 -9.54
C LYS A 806 0.34 33.40 -8.03
N HIS A 807 1.10 32.75 -7.24
CA HIS A 807 2.44 33.10 -6.78
C HIS A 807 3.14 31.86 -6.27
#